data_41fd1831d258ece9340c5ec1351c115a
#
_entry.id   41fd1831d258ece9340c5ec1351c115a
#
_cell.length_a   1.000
_cell.length_b   1.000
_cell.length_c   1.000
_cell.angle_alpha   90.00
_cell.angle_beta   90.00
_cell.angle_gamma   90.00
#
_symmetry.space_group_name_H-M   'P 1'
#
loop_
_entity.id
_entity.type
_entity.pdbx_description
1 polymer ?
#
loop_
_entity_poly.entity_id
_entity_poly.type
_entity_poly.pdbx_seq_one_letter_code
_entity_poly.pdbx_strand_id
1 'polypeptide(L)'
;MTNNKKMLLWGSVAVLLLAAATVFLFLNLSGNWKKGGFEIGEGKTSVYHGIPSDAVVVLDFKHFGDYVTMMRDTASFMYGMPDAGSGIVQLQDRFANMEQIQSAPLAFSMHYSAKNSVSFLQVTSLADGVVEQVVGTLQGMASSKRKYNGVTVYSVCSDAVAAVYGNLFMASSSSYVLESSIRHLENSTSILDKSEFEKLLKDNGASSAIYINHNQIGKFFSGVVERRYLGHSDFVMKFASWSCMRMSFQPGKLQLNGTLDNFSDEGRFSNVFGKQAVKKSLMGRILPASTLFAVSMPESNMHEYLKQHNLYLEMQKKTGSFAYRQKLAKGENRISPREWVDSLAIEELVSAYCKFGEKCEWVTVIREKQQFGLNNMISSVVDRDKAPEVAPFRYKGYLASVFGELFSHCSEEYFCRTGAWTVIGSKNVVEDFANGSATFFNLEDYMGQTPAKGDIHTESSLKLVANVKEAGDSILQVFKPYYRGAFERQMAGRNFEFVAADIFFAEGEPQIRANMYSLNMEKLPQAPERGEDEEMTFKIDSTVAVPAGPFEVKDVTKKSAAYLEQLPNMRLRYMDANKKGVWAIPFETPLCGYVEQTDLYANGRLQMLFASEDKLYLLDRLGRFVKGYPAKLPKKVVLGPRLLRNVNGIRYSILVLNEDNTISWYDVSGKPVQGSTDIVAPEFVKELPEFLKLGGNRYWVLRAPSQLLLYTIDGKRVEMADKKKKIDRSSDVTLLPDGNLKVKCTDGKEYSWNIATGKIKKL
;
A
#
# COMPACT_ATOMS: atom_id res chain seq x y z
N MET A 1 -17.74 -15.85 -24.10
CA MET A 1 -17.76 -14.42 -23.66
C MET A 1 -16.92 -14.17 -22.39
N THR A 2 -15.81 -14.90 -22.18
CA THR A 2 -15.08 -14.92 -20.89
C THR A 2 -13.66 -14.36 -20.93
N ASN A 3 -13.15 -13.91 -22.07
CA ASN A 3 -11.75 -13.42 -22.19
C ASN A 3 -11.60 -11.89 -22.21
N ASN A 4 -12.66 -11.11 -22.32
CA ASN A 4 -12.57 -9.64 -22.46
C ASN A 4 -12.55 -8.87 -21.10
N LYS A 5 -12.79 -9.52 -19.97
CA LYS A 5 -12.82 -8.86 -18.65
C LYS A 5 -11.47 -8.75 -17.94
N LYS A 6 -10.46 -9.51 -18.39
CA LYS A 6 -9.14 -9.56 -17.72
C LYS A 6 -8.20 -8.40 -18.07
N MET A 7 -8.63 -7.45 -18.88
CA MET A 7 -7.74 -6.55 -19.62
C MET A 7 -7.80 -5.06 -19.23
N LEU A 8 -8.60 -4.68 -18.27
CA LEU A 8 -9.10 -3.29 -18.18
C LEU A 8 -8.30 -2.32 -17.31
N LEU A 9 -7.34 -2.75 -16.48
CA LEU A 9 -6.69 -1.88 -15.47
C LEU A 9 -5.31 -1.36 -15.82
N TRP A 10 -4.76 -1.75 -16.91
CA TRP A 10 -3.47 -1.24 -17.37
C TRP A 10 -3.48 0.26 -17.69
N GLY A 11 -4.64 0.91 -17.69
CA GLY A 11 -4.79 2.34 -17.91
C GLY A 11 -4.21 3.23 -16.79
N SER A 12 -4.46 2.91 -15.53
CA SER A 12 -3.90 3.70 -14.41
C SER A 12 -2.46 3.30 -14.07
N VAL A 13 -2.11 2.01 -14.23
CA VAL A 13 -0.70 1.57 -14.25
C VAL A 13 0.04 2.22 -15.41
N ALA A 14 -0.63 2.35 -16.55
CA ALA A 14 -0.03 2.92 -17.73
C ALA A 14 0.44 4.37 -17.55
N VAL A 15 -0.15 5.20 -16.68
CA VAL A 15 0.40 6.56 -16.44
C VAL A 15 1.75 6.49 -15.74
N LEU A 16 1.88 5.64 -14.75
CA LEU A 16 3.14 5.48 -14.01
C LEU A 16 4.11 4.54 -14.75
N LEU A 17 3.60 3.46 -15.32
CA LEU A 17 4.38 2.64 -16.23
C LEU A 17 4.68 3.38 -17.53
N LEU A 18 3.93 4.43 -17.90
CA LEU A 18 4.24 5.29 -19.03
C LEU A 18 5.26 6.36 -18.69
N ALA A 19 5.21 6.99 -17.53
CA ALA A 19 6.34 7.78 -17.10
C ALA A 19 7.58 6.88 -17.05
N ALA A 20 7.46 5.69 -16.50
CA ALA A 20 8.51 4.69 -16.46
C ALA A 20 8.82 4.10 -17.85
N ALA A 21 7.82 3.72 -18.63
CA ALA A 21 8.01 3.20 -20.00
C ALA A 21 8.45 4.28 -20.97
N THR A 22 8.18 5.54 -20.70
CA THR A 22 8.62 6.69 -21.48
C THR A 22 10.08 6.98 -21.21
N VAL A 23 10.48 7.02 -19.95
CA VAL A 23 11.90 6.98 -19.56
C VAL A 23 12.56 5.75 -20.16
N PHE A 24 11.92 4.64 -20.10
CA PHE A 24 12.30 3.32 -20.53
C PHE A 24 12.47 3.17 -22.06
N LEU A 25 11.48 3.54 -22.89
CA LEU A 25 11.60 3.51 -24.38
C LEU A 25 12.65 4.50 -24.86
N PHE A 26 12.78 5.61 -24.17
CA PHE A 26 13.75 6.64 -24.47
C PHE A 26 15.18 6.15 -24.20
N LEU A 27 15.41 5.44 -23.10
CA LEU A 27 16.71 4.99 -22.63
C LEU A 27 17.29 3.83 -23.47
N ASN A 28 16.46 3.14 -24.25
CA ASN A 28 16.94 2.16 -25.23
C ASN A 28 17.67 2.78 -26.44
N LEU A 29 17.78 4.12 -26.49
CA LEU A 29 18.29 4.82 -27.67
C LEU A 29 19.59 5.62 -27.46
N SER A 30 20.23 5.60 -26.27
CA SER A 30 21.38 6.47 -26.02
C SER A 30 22.44 5.92 -25.06
N GLY A 31 23.72 6.15 -25.31
CA GLY A 31 24.91 5.69 -24.57
C GLY A 31 25.89 6.78 -24.17
N ASN A 32 26.51 6.58 -23.15
CA ASN A 32 27.74 6.98 -22.41
C ASN A 32 28.43 8.38 -22.49
N TRP A 33 28.77 9.09 -21.33
CA TRP A 33 29.94 10.02 -21.13
C TRP A 33 30.04 10.86 -19.84
N LYS A 34 31.21 11.54 -19.53
CA LYS A 34 31.64 12.19 -18.28
C LYS A 34 31.54 13.73 -18.23
N LYS A 35 31.60 14.32 -17.02
CA LYS A 35 31.27 15.68 -16.54
C LYS A 35 32.10 16.89 -17.04
N GLY A 36 31.44 18.09 -17.07
CA GLY A 36 32.01 19.44 -17.10
C GLY A 36 30.91 20.52 -17.24
N GLY A 37 30.94 21.64 -16.50
CA GLY A 37 29.85 22.63 -16.39
C GLY A 37 30.04 23.94 -17.15
N PHE A 38 28.91 24.60 -17.57
CA PHE A 38 28.91 25.95 -18.18
C PHE A 38 27.58 26.70 -18.02
N GLU A 39 27.63 28.04 -18.00
CA GLU A 39 26.48 28.95 -17.96
C GLU A 39 26.05 29.38 -19.37
N ILE A 40 24.73 29.57 -19.58
CA ILE A 40 24.14 29.98 -20.84
C ILE A 40 24.17 31.51 -20.94
N GLY A 41 24.84 32.06 -21.95
CA GLY A 41 24.85 33.48 -22.25
C GLY A 41 23.53 33.95 -22.90
N GLU A 42 23.12 35.19 -22.62
CA GLU A 42 21.93 35.83 -23.20
C GLU A 42 22.00 35.86 -24.73
N GLY A 43 20.92 35.39 -25.40
CA GLY A 43 20.74 35.44 -26.85
C GLY A 43 20.76 34.12 -27.63
N LYS A 44 20.90 32.96 -26.97
CA LYS A 44 20.89 31.65 -27.62
C LYS A 44 19.49 31.04 -27.68
N THR A 45 19.20 30.37 -28.82
CA THR A 45 17.93 29.64 -28.99
C THR A 45 17.89 28.43 -28.05
N SER A 46 16.89 28.40 -27.17
CA SER A 46 16.67 27.32 -26.21
C SER A 46 16.32 26.00 -26.93
N VAL A 47 16.69 24.86 -26.35
CA VAL A 47 16.36 23.50 -26.84
C VAL A 47 14.84 23.33 -27.10
N TYR A 48 13.99 23.99 -26.36
CA TYR A 48 12.53 23.88 -26.46
C TYR A 48 11.98 24.48 -27.75
N HIS A 49 12.68 25.42 -28.39
CA HIS A 49 12.30 25.95 -29.70
C HIS A 49 12.39 24.89 -30.82
N GLY A 50 13.32 23.92 -30.66
CA GLY A 50 13.44 22.79 -31.56
C GLY A 50 12.41 21.66 -31.33
N ILE A 51 11.55 21.76 -30.29
CA ILE A 51 10.57 20.72 -29.98
C ILE A 51 9.21 21.09 -30.58
N PRO A 52 8.64 20.30 -31.48
CA PRO A 52 7.30 20.50 -32.01
C PRO A 52 6.22 20.48 -30.93
N SER A 53 5.17 21.27 -31.10
CA SER A 53 4.09 21.48 -30.13
C SER A 53 3.19 20.24 -29.87
N ASP A 54 3.35 19.18 -30.68
CA ASP A 54 2.65 17.91 -30.56
C ASP A 54 3.38 16.87 -29.71
N ALA A 55 4.49 17.25 -29.07
CA ALA A 55 5.24 16.37 -28.18
C ALA A 55 4.34 15.81 -27.07
N VAL A 56 4.42 14.52 -26.87
CA VAL A 56 3.68 13.78 -25.85
C VAL A 56 4.43 13.82 -24.52
N VAL A 57 5.74 13.64 -24.59
CA VAL A 57 6.65 13.65 -23.44
C VAL A 57 7.89 14.42 -23.81
N VAL A 58 8.40 15.19 -22.84
CA VAL A 58 9.69 15.87 -22.92
C VAL A 58 10.52 15.47 -21.72
N LEU A 59 11.71 14.93 -21.98
CA LEU A 59 12.75 14.70 -20.97
C LEU A 59 13.76 15.84 -21.10
N ASP A 60 13.93 16.57 -20.00
CA ASP A 60 14.80 17.74 -19.95
C ASP A 60 15.97 17.45 -19.03
N PHE A 61 17.18 17.51 -19.58
CA PHE A 61 18.43 17.42 -18.85
C PHE A 61 19.17 18.75 -18.98
N LYS A 62 19.53 19.34 -17.84
CA LYS A 62 20.20 20.65 -17.85
C LYS A 62 21.61 20.56 -18.42
N HIS A 63 22.25 19.40 -18.28
CA HIS A 63 23.58 19.14 -18.80
C HIS A 63 23.65 17.79 -19.52
N PHE A 64 24.19 17.78 -20.72
CA PHE A 64 24.45 16.56 -21.49
C PHE A 64 25.33 15.57 -20.71
N GLY A 65 26.33 16.09 -19.96
CA GLY A 65 27.22 15.27 -19.14
C GLY A 65 26.52 14.54 -18.00
N ASP A 66 25.48 15.14 -17.39
CA ASP A 66 24.69 14.49 -16.33
C ASP A 66 23.93 13.29 -16.87
N TYR A 67 23.26 13.49 -18.01
CA TYR A 67 22.59 12.43 -18.74
C TYR A 67 23.52 11.26 -19.01
N VAL A 68 24.71 11.55 -19.50
CA VAL A 68 25.73 10.58 -19.85
C VAL A 68 26.29 9.85 -18.64
N THR A 69 26.57 10.57 -17.55
CA THR A 69 27.04 9.96 -16.30
C THR A 69 26.04 8.94 -15.78
N MET A 70 24.74 9.28 -15.80
CA MET A 70 23.69 8.37 -15.35
C MET A 70 23.61 7.09 -16.18
N MET A 71 23.91 7.15 -17.46
CA MET A 71 23.89 5.99 -18.36
C MET A 71 25.08 5.05 -18.18
N ARG A 72 26.19 5.55 -17.63
CA ARG A 72 27.46 4.82 -17.51
C ARG A 72 27.78 4.33 -16.11
N ASP A 73 27.26 4.99 -15.11
CA ASP A 73 27.49 4.59 -13.72
C ASP A 73 26.80 3.24 -13.47
N THR A 74 27.59 2.21 -13.19
CA THR A 74 27.09 0.86 -12.87
C THR A 74 26.17 0.82 -11.63
N ALA A 75 26.28 1.82 -10.77
CA ALA A 75 25.39 1.99 -9.63
C ALA A 75 24.11 2.76 -9.98
N SER A 76 24.02 3.36 -11.18
CA SER A 76 22.87 4.11 -11.61
C SER A 76 21.72 3.18 -11.99
N PHE A 77 20.51 3.58 -11.60
CA PHE A 77 19.27 2.97 -12.08
C PHE A 77 19.19 2.87 -13.61
N MET A 78 19.88 3.78 -14.31
CA MET A 78 19.86 3.93 -15.76
C MET A 78 20.96 3.16 -16.49
N TYR A 79 21.82 2.46 -15.75
CA TYR A 79 22.95 1.74 -16.32
C TYR A 79 22.52 0.68 -17.34
N GLY A 80 23.13 0.71 -18.51
CA GLY A 80 22.91 -0.28 -19.57
C GLY A 80 21.51 -0.21 -20.22
N MET A 81 20.72 0.81 -19.95
CA MET A 81 19.39 0.97 -20.55
C MET A 81 19.40 1.27 -22.06
N PRO A 82 20.36 2.01 -22.66
CA PRO A 82 20.37 2.29 -24.08
C PRO A 82 20.74 1.09 -24.94
N ASP A 83 20.14 1.03 -26.12
CA ASP A 83 20.60 0.11 -27.16
C ASP A 83 21.84 0.70 -27.85
N ALA A 84 23.02 0.21 -27.48
CA ALA A 84 24.30 0.67 -28.02
C ALA A 84 24.42 0.57 -29.53
N GLY A 85 23.54 -0.18 -30.20
CA GLY A 85 23.52 -0.34 -31.65
C GLY A 85 22.78 0.78 -32.41
N SER A 86 22.01 1.64 -31.70
CA SER A 86 21.24 2.68 -32.38
C SER A 86 22.10 3.82 -32.92
N GLY A 87 21.73 4.37 -34.09
CA GLY A 87 22.46 5.48 -34.71
C GLY A 87 22.50 6.75 -33.88
N ILE A 88 21.47 6.99 -33.06
CA ILE A 88 21.45 8.13 -32.12
C ILE A 88 22.50 7.94 -31.03
N VAL A 89 22.65 6.74 -30.52
CA VAL A 89 23.69 6.41 -29.53
C VAL A 89 25.08 6.59 -30.11
N GLN A 90 25.31 6.12 -31.31
CA GLN A 90 26.60 6.31 -31.99
C GLN A 90 26.93 7.79 -32.17
N LEU A 91 25.94 8.64 -32.49
CA LEU A 91 26.10 10.10 -32.50
C LEU A 91 26.47 10.66 -31.15
N GLN A 92 25.78 10.25 -30.12
CA GLN A 92 26.03 10.68 -28.76
C GLN A 92 27.44 10.29 -28.28
N ASP A 93 27.88 9.09 -28.60
CA ASP A 93 29.22 8.61 -28.30
C ASP A 93 30.32 9.44 -28.97
N ARG A 94 30.08 9.95 -30.16
CA ARG A 94 31.01 10.84 -30.85
C ARG A 94 31.04 12.23 -30.25
N PHE A 95 29.89 12.79 -29.93
CA PHE A 95 29.79 14.14 -29.34
C PHE A 95 30.26 14.20 -27.88
N ALA A 96 30.17 13.13 -27.21
CA ALA A 96 30.54 13.07 -25.82
C ALA A 96 32.04 13.20 -25.57
N ASN A 97 32.89 12.95 -26.55
CA ASN A 97 34.31 13.28 -26.48
C ASN A 97 34.59 14.80 -26.62
N MET A 98 33.55 15.59 -26.93
CA MET A 98 33.67 17.03 -27.01
C MET A 98 33.35 17.67 -25.68
N GLU A 99 34.36 18.14 -24.97
CA GLU A 99 34.22 18.72 -23.63
C GLU A 99 33.20 19.86 -23.60
N GLN A 100 33.12 20.63 -24.67
CA GLN A 100 32.19 21.75 -24.80
C GLN A 100 30.71 21.35 -24.92
N ILE A 101 30.40 20.11 -25.24
CA ILE A 101 29.02 19.59 -25.29
C ILE A 101 28.56 19.10 -23.91
N GLN A 102 29.46 18.76 -23.01
CA GLN A 102 29.11 18.21 -21.70
C GLN A 102 28.21 19.12 -20.87
N SER A 103 28.39 20.43 -21.01
CA SER A 103 27.59 21.45 -20.32
C SER A 103 26.34 21.90 -21.09
N ALA A 104 26.17 21.41 -22.33
CA ALA A 104 25.05 21.83 -23.16
C ALA A 104 23.71 21.28 -22.60
N PRO A 105 22.63 22.08 -22.60
CA PRO A 105 21.31 21.57 -22.26
C PRO A 105 20.83 20.60 -23.34
N LEU A 106 20.17 19.55 -22.88
CA LEU A 106 19.69 18.44 -23.68
C LEU A 106 18.23 18.19 -23.41
N ALA A 107 17.40 18.18 -24.44
CA ALA A 107 16.02 17.76 -24.34
C ALA A 107 15.74 16.62 -25.33
N PHE A 108 14.94 15.69 -24.87
CA PHE A 108 14.38 14.66 -25.70
C PHE A 108 12.86 14.79 -25.73
N SER A 109 12.28 14.62 -26.91
CA SER A 109 10.83 14.61 -27.04
C SER A 109 10.34 13.39 -27.79
N MET A 110 9.15 12.93 -27.41
CA MET A 110 8.46 11.82 -28.04
C MET A 110 7.29 12.33 -28.84
N HIS A 111 7.18 11.83 -30.05
CA HIS A 111 6.16 12.22 -31.01
C HIS A 111 5.43 11.00 -31.56
N TYR A 112 4.13 11.13 -31.73
CA TYR A 112 3.39 10.17 -32.53
C TYR A 112 3.71 10.40 -34.00
N SER A 113 4.31 9.41 -34.62
CA SER A 113 4.64 9.43 -36.06
C SER A 113 3.62 8.64 -36.88
N ALA A 114 3.63 8.81 -38.19
CA ALA A 114 2.69 8.15 -39.08
C ALA A 114 2.68 6.61 -38.91
N LYS A 115 1.52 5.96 -39.15
CA LYS A 115 1.33 4.50 -39.11
C LYS A 115 1.42 3.88 -37.67
N ASN A 116 0.90 4.56 -36.69
CA ASN A 116 0.84 4.01 -35.33
C ASN A 116 2.24 3.67 -34.76
N SER A 117 3.21 4.53 -34.94
CA SER A 117 4.53 4.43 -34.35
C SER A 117 4.88 5.69 -33.55
N VAL A 118 5.82 5.56 -32.66
CA VAL A 118 6.38 6.64 -31.86
C VAL A 118 7.83 6.86 -32.32
N SER A 119 8.23 8.11 -32.42
CA SER A 119 9.59 8.50 -32.78
C SER A 119 10.12 9.52 -31.79
N PHE A 120 11.43 9.58 -31.66
CA PHE A 120 12.14 10.43 -30.72
C PHE A 120 12.87 11.55 -31.47
N LEU A 121 12.94 12.70 -30.83
CA LEU A 121 13.73 13.84 -31.23
C LEU A 121 14.63 14.25 -30.09
N GLN A 122 15.92 14.29 -30.34
CA GLN A 122 16.93 14.90 -29.47
C GLN A 122 17.19 16.31 -29.94
N VAL A 123 17.26 17.27 -29.03
CA VAL A 123 17.63 18.66 -29.25
C VAL A 123 18.69 19.07 -28.25
N THR A 124 19.81 19.60 -28.71
CA THR A 124 20.89 20.10 -27.84
C THR A 124 21.26 21.52 -28.28
N SER A 125 21.39 22.44 -27.36
CA SER A 125 21.81 23.83 -27.65
C SER A 125 23.34 23.94 -27.56
N LEU A 126 23.97 24.20 -28.67
CA LEU A 126 25.41 24.25 -28.80
C LEU A 126 26.00 25.63 -28.46
N ALA A 127 27.18 25.66 -27.88
CA ALA A 127 27.96 26.88 -27.70
C ALA A 127 28.58 27.36 -29.01
N ASP A 128 28.94 28.67 -29.05
CA ASP A 128 29.63 29.24 -30.19
C ASP A 128 30.99 28.51 -30.41
N GLY A 129 31.33 28.24 -31.67
CA GLY A 129 32.52 27.47 -32.05
C GLY A 129 32.39 25.96 -31.99
N VAL A 130 31.33 25.43 -31.34
CA VAL A 130 31.05 23.98 -31.31
C VAL A 130 30.25 23.53 -32.51
N VAL A 131 29.45 24.43 -33.09
CA VAL A 131 28.57 24.15 -34.23
C VAL A 131 29.36 23.58 -35.41
N GLU A 132 30.49 24.19 -35.78
CA GLU A 132 31.32 23.74 -36.92
C GLU A 132 31.94 22.36 -36.66
N GLN A 133 32.34 22.08 -35.39
CA GLN A 133 32.86 20.76 -35.02
C GLN A 133 31.79 19.67 -35.10
N VAL A 134 30.56 19.97 -34.67
CA VAL A 134 29.41 19.07 -34.77
C VAL A 134 29.06 18.82 -36.23
N VAL A 135 29.00 19.86 -37.07
CA VAL A 135 28.76 19.75 -38.52
C VAL A 135 29.87 18.92 -39.18
N GLY A 136 31.12 19.16 -38.85
CA GLY A 136 32.26 18.36 -39.35
C GLY A 136 32.14 16.88 -39.01
N THR A 137 31.75 16.59 -37.76
CA THR A 137 31.51 15.20 -37.28
C THR A 137 30.36 14.55 -38.04
N LEU A 138 29.24 15.27 -38.24
CA LEU A 138 28.08 14.78 -38.99
C LEU A 138 28.46 14.49 -40.45
N GLN A 139 29.27 15.34 -41.08
CA GLN A 139 29.78 15.11 -42.46
C GLN A 139 30.63 13.87 -42.58
N GLY A 140 31.43 13.58 -41.54
CA GLY A 140 32.28 12.39 -41.50
C GLY A 140 31.54 11.08 -41.24
N MET A 141 30.37 11.17 -40.56
CA MET A 141 29.55 9.99 -40.23
C MET A 141 28.41 9.73 -41.22
N ALA A 142 28.01 10.72 -42.03
CA ALA A 142 26.85 10.64 -42.90
C ALA A 142 27.03 9.69 -44.05
N SER A 143 26.12 8.73 -44.21
CA SER A 143 26.00 7.89 -45.39
C SER A 143 25.41 8.64 -46.60
N SER A 144 24.57 9.63 -46.34
CA SER A 144 24.00 10.53 -47.34
C SER A 144 23.60 11.87 -46.72
N LYS A 145 23.41 12.88 -47.56
CA LYS A 145 22.92 14.20 -47.16
C LYS A 145 21.90 14.72 -48.18
N ARG A 146 20.90 15.44 -47.68
CA ARG A 146 19.91 16.14 -48.52
C ARG A 146 19.56 17.49 -47.91
N LYS A 147 18.96 18.38 -48.69
CA LYS A 147 18.44 19.64 -48.21
C LYS A 147 16.94 19.54 -47.96
N TYR A 148 16.50 20.10 -46.85
CA TYR A 148 15.10 20.30 -46.51
C TYR A 148 14.91 21.75 -46.04
N ASN A 149 14.13 22.54 -46.76
CA ASN A 149 13.95 23.97 -46.49
C ASN A 149 15.28 24.73 -46.27
N GLY A 150 16.28 24.47 -47.12
CA GLY A 150 17.61 25.10 -46.96
C GLY A 150 18.54 24.45 -45.94
N VAL A 151 18.01 23.70 -44.97
CA VAL A 151 18.77 23.01 -43.91
C VAL A 151 19.32 21.69 -44.41
N THR A 152 20.60 21.41 -44.14
CA THR A 152 21.20 20.12 -44.50
C THR A 152 20.82 19.05 -43.51
N VAL A 153 20.14 18.00 -43.99
CA VAL A 153 19.79 16.81 -43.21
C VAL A 153 20.78 15.71 -43.55
N TYR A 154 21.43 15.17 -42.56
CA TYR A 154 22.39 14.08 -42.61
C TYR A 154 21.71 12.76 -42.27
N SER A 155 21.87 11.73 -43.11
CA SER A 155 21.50 10.37 -42.73
C SER A 155 22.71 9.73 -42.04
N VAL A 156 22.58 9.45 -40.78
CA VAL A 156 23.65 8.90 -39.95
C VAL A 156 23.26 7.48 -39.55
N CYS A 157 24.07 6.51 -39.91
CA CYS A 157 23.73 5.10 -39.78
C CYS A 157 22.43 4.74 -40.55
N SER A 158 21.89 3.56 -40.30
CA SER A 158 20.69 3.07 -40.98
C SER A 158 19.37 3.62 -40.41
N ASP A 159 19.38 4.16 -39.20
CA ASP A 159 18.20 4.42 -38.39
C ASP A 159 18.14 5.81 -37.72
N ALA A 160 19.08 6.71 -38.08
CA ALA A 160 19.10 8.06 -37.52
C ALA A 160 19.32 9.13 -38.60
N VAL A 161 18.66 10.26 -38.45
CA VAL A 161 18.84 11.49 -39.18
C VAL A 161 19.18 12.63 -38.26
N ALA A 162 20.04 13.55 -38.70
CA ALA A 162 20.47 14.69 -37.91
C ALA A 162 20.57 15.97 -38.73
N ALA A 163 20.43 17.11 -38.09
CA ALA A 163 20.59 18.43 -38.66
C ALA A 163 21.10 19.43 -37.62
N VAL A 164 21.65 20.52 -38.10
CA VAL A 164 21.97 21.70 -37.27
C VAL A 164 21.21 22.90 -37.85
N TYR A 165 20.48 23.60 -36.96
CA TYR A 165 19.77 24.84 -37.29
C TYR A 165 20.19 25.93 -36.31
N GLY A 166 20.91 26.95 -36.76
CA GLY A 166 21.55 27.93 -35.88
C GLY A 166 22.47 27.25 -34.86
N ASN A 167 22.20 27.41 -33.60
CA ASN A 167 22.91 26.75 -32.48
C ASN A 167 22.25 25.46 -32.01
N LEU A 168 21.18 25.01 -32.65
CA LEU A 168 20.50 23.77 -32.26
C LEU A 168 20.98 22.58 -33.06
N PHE A 169 21.55 21.61 -32.39
CA PHE A 169 21.76 20.27 -32.95
C PHE A 169 20.50 19.43 -32.69
N MET A 170 20.03 18.76 -33.73
CA MET A 170 18.83 17.91 -33.68
C MET A 170 19.13 16.55 -34.27
N ALA A 171 18.67 15.48 -33.64
CA ALA A 171 18.75 14.12 -34.16
C ALA A 171 17.44 13.35 -33.89
N SER A 172 17.03 12.51 -34.81
CA SER A 172 15.80 11.74 -34.71
C SER A 172 15.93 10.38 -35.39
N SER A 173 15.20 9.39 -34.89
CA SER A 173 14.97 8.12 -35.58
C SER A 173 13.98 8.24 -36.76
N SER A 174 13.40 9.41 -36.98
CA SER A 174 12.41 9.67 -38.02
C SER A 174 12.71 10.95 -38.77
N SER A 175 12.88 10.86 -40.09
CA SER A 175 12.98 12.04 -40.94
C SER A 175 11.78 12.96 -40.80
N TYR A 176 10.57 12.41 -40.66
CA TYR A 176 9.35 13.19 -40.50
C TYR A 176 9.38 14.08 -39.25
N VAL A 177 9.83 13.54 -38.12
CA VAL A 177 9.90 14.28 -36.85
C VAL A 177 10.99 15.36 -36.90
N LEU A 178 12.17 15.04 -37.47
CA LEU A 178 13.23 16.02 -37.66
C LEU A 178 12.78 17.17 -38.59
N GLU A 179 12.14 16.86 -39.72
CA GLU A 179 11.59 17.86 -40.65
C GLU A 179 10.48 18.68 -40.01
N SER A 180 9.66 18.07 -39.13
CA SER A 180 8.66 18.78 -38.33
C SER A 180 9.34 19.81 -37.43
N SER A 181 10.43 19.44 -36.75
CA SER A 181 11.23 20.36 -35.94
C SER A 181 11.77 21.54 -36.75
N ILE A 182 12.35 21.27 -37.94
CA ILE A 182 12.84 22.34 -38.83
C ILE A 182 11.70 23.28 -39.23
N ARG A 183 10.54 22.76 -39.63
CA ARG A 183 9.36 23.60 -39.97
C ARG A 183 8.90 24.47 -38.81
N HIS A 184 8.90 23.92 -37.60
CA HIS A 184 8.52 24.65 -36.41
C HIS A 184 9.49 25.80 -36.14
N LEU A 185 10.80 25.59 -36.27
CA LEU A 185 11.83 26.62 -36.15
C LEU A 185 11.68 27.73 -37.17
N GLU A 186 11.44 27.37 -38.43
CA GLU A 186 11.23 28.34 -39.52
C GLU A 186 9.97 29.21 -39.29
N ASN A 187 8.91 28.60 -38.78
CA ASN A 187 7.65 29.30 -38.50
C ASN A 187 7.63 29.99 -37.12
N SER A 188 8.73 29.97 -36.38
CA SER A 188 8.85 30.48 -35.03
C SER A 188 7.77 29.89 -34.06
N THR A 189 7.43 28.64 -34.27
CA THR A 189 6.49 27.88 -33.42
C THR A 189 7.22 26.74 -32.69
N SER A 190 6.74 26.37 -31.50
CA SER A 190 7.36 25.30 -30.72
C SER A 190 6.42 24.82 -29.60
N ILE A 191 6.92 23.92 -28.77
CA ILE A 191 6.22 23.51 -27.55
C ILE A 191 6.02 24.68 -26.57
N LEU A 192 6.82 25.74 -26.65
CA LEU A 192 6.68 26.97 -25.83
C LEU A 192 5.39 27.75 -26.13
N ASP A 193 4.75 27.50 -27.30
CA ASP A 193 3.43 28.08 -27.61
C ASP A 193 2.31 27.47 -26.74
N LYS A 194 2.60 26.42 -26.00
CA LYS A 194 1.72 25.86 -24.97
C LYS A 194 1.98 26.60 -23.66
N SER A 195 1.07 27.50 -23.29
CA SER A 195 1.18 28.29 -22.06
C SER A 195 1.36 27.43 -20.80
N GLU A 196 0.76 26.23 -20.82
CA GLU A 196 0.87 25.25 -19.76
C GLU A 196 2.30 24.72 -19.62
N PHE A 197 2.92 24.36 -20.73
CA PHE A 197 4.30 23.88 -20.71
C PHE A 197 5.27 24.97 -20.29
N GLU A 198 5.09 26.20 -20.81
CA GLU A 198 5.92 27.36 -20.45
C GLU A 198 5.85 27.66 -18.94
N LYS A 199 4.64 27.62 -18.35
CA LYS A 199 4.45 27.78 -16.90
C LYS A 199 5.22 26.73 -16.13
N LEU A 200 5.00 25.44 -16.44
CA LEU A 200 5.68 24.33 -15.77
C LEU A 200 7.20 24.40 -15.89
N LEU A 201 7.70 24.85 -17.04
CA LEU A 201 9.13 25.04 -17.27
C LEU A 201 9.71 26.12 -16.34
N LYS A 202 9.00 27.24 -16.18
CA LYS A 202 9.39 28.33 -15.28
C LYS A 202 9.38 27.86 -13.82
N ASP A 203 8.32 27.14 -13.41
CA ASP A 203 8.14 26.65 -12.04
C ASP A 203 9.18 25.55 -11.68
N ASN A 204 9.61 24.79 -12.66
CA ASN A 204 10.64 23.75 -12.46
C ASN A 204 12.06 24.31 -12.24
N GLY A 205 12.36 25.48 -12.82
CA GLY A 205 13.69 26.12 -12.71
C GLY A 205 14.83 25.28 -13.33
N ALA A 206 15.92 25.12 -12.58
CA ALA A 206 17.16 24.48 -13.05
C ALA A 206 17.20 22.95 -12.89
N SER A 207 16.11 22.28 -12.49
CA SER A 207 16.10 20.84 -12.28
C SER A 207 15.84 20.07 -13.58
N SER A 208 16.51 18.94 -13.76
CA SER A 208 16.14 17.97 -14.81
C SER A 208 14.76 17.37 -14.51
N ALA A 209 13.92 17.25 -15.54
CA ALA A 209 12.52 16.86 -15.35
C ALA A 209 11.93 16.12 -16.55
N ILE A 210 10.83 15.43 -16.26
CA ILE A 210 9.94 14.82 -17.24
C ILE A 210 8.67 15.65 -17.32
N TYR A 211 8.28 16.08 -18.50
CA TYR A 211 7.01 16.72 -18.79
C TYR A 211 6.14 15.79 -19.60
N ILE A 212 4.89 15.59 -19.20
CA ILE A 212 3.93 14.73 -19.88
C ILE A 212 2.70 15.54 -20.28
N ASN A 213 2.38 15.52 -21.58
CA ASN A 213 1.17 16.07 -22.14
C ASN A 213 0.06 15.01 -22.16
N HIS A 214 -0.79 14.98 -21.13
CA HIS A 214 -1.85 13.99 -21.03
C HIS A 214 -2.86 14.09 -22.19
N ASN A 215 -3.04 15.28 -22.77
CA ASN A 215 -3.93 15.47 -23.90
C ASN A 215 -3.48 14.73 -25.19
N GLN A 216 -2.18 14.45 -25.31
CA GLN A 216 -1.61 13.73 -26.46
C GLN A 216 -1.35 12.25 -26.20
N ILE A 217 -1.48 11.81 -24.94
CA ILE A 217 -1.06 10.46 -24.51
C ILE A 217 -1.85 9.34 -25.19
N GLY A 218 -3.11 9.58 -25.57
CA GLY A 218 -3.91 8.61 -26.31
C GLY A 218 -3.35 8.27 -27.70
N LYS A 219 -2.75 9.26 -28.38
CA LYS A 219 -2.04 9.03 -29.65
C LYS A 219 -0.79 8.19 -29.41
N PHE A 220 -0.04 8.51 -28.37
CA PHE A 220 1.12 7.74 -27.97
C PHE A 220 0.77 6.27 -27.68
N PHE A 221 -0.28 6.03 -26.88
CA PHE A 221 -0.78 4.68 -26.65
C PHE A 221 -1.12 3.94 -27.92
N SER A 222 -1.78 4.59 -28.87
CA SER A 222 -2.09 3.96 -30.15
C SER A 222 -0.83 3.55 -30.93
N GLY A 223 0.29 4.24 -30.69
CA GLY A 223 1.60 3.90 -31.25
C GLY A 223 2.25 2.66 -30.62
N VAL A 224 2.15 2.51 -29.30
CA VAL A 224 2.96 1.57 -28.50
C VAL A 224 2.18 0.35 -28.03
N VAL A 225 0.88 0.52 -27.72
CA VAL A 225 0.03 -0.46 -27.06
C VAL A 225 -0.80 -1.24 -28.08
N GLU A 226 -1.02 -2.53 -27.80
CA GLU A 226 -1.91 -3.39 -28.59
C GLU A 226 -3.34 -2.85 -28.60
N ARG A 227 -4.01 -2.91 -29.77
CA ARG A 227 -5.36 -2.34 -29.97
C ARG A 227 -6.38 -2.76 -28.92
N ARG A 228 -6.29 -4.00 -28.45
CA ARG A 228 -7.21 -4.56 -27.44
C ARG A 228 -7.14 -3.87 -26.08
N TYR A 229 -6.06 -3.12 -25.80
CA TYR A 229 -5.85 -2.41 -24.55
C TYR A 229 -6.10 -0.89 -24.64
N LEU A 230 -6.37 -0.37 -25.83
CA LEU A 230 -6.54 1.08 -26.06
C LEU A 230 -7.79 1.68 -25.42
N GLY A 231 -8.78 0.86 -25.05
CA GLY A 231 -10.02 1.35 -24.40
C GLY A 231 -9.79 2.12 -23.10
N HIS A 232 -8.59 2.01 -22.51
CA HIS A 232 -8.22 2.66 -21.24
C HIS A 232 -7.45 3.96 -21.40
N SER A 233 -7.01 4.29 -22.61
CA SER A 233 -6.29 5.53 -22.90
C SER A 233 -7.13 6.77 -22.57
N ASP A 234 -8.45 6.68 -22.63
CA ASP A 234 -9.37 7.78 -22.30
C ASP A 234 -9.27 8.23 -20.82
N PHE A 235 -9.16 7.28 -19.91
CA PHE A 235 -8.97 7.60 -18.48
C PHE A 235 -7.65 8.33 -18.24
N VAL A 236 -6.57 7.85 -18.85
CA VAL A 236 -5.23 8.44 -18.72
C VAL A 236 -5.17 9.84 -19.29
N MET A 237 -5.80 10.08 -20.45
CA MET A 237 -5.91 11.42 -21.04
C MET A 237 -6.69 12.41 -20.15
N LYS A 238 -7.60 11.91 -19.35
CA LYS A 238 -8.46 12.71 -18.47
C LYS A 238 -7.98 12.75 -17.04
N PHE A 239 -6.84 12.15 -16.75
CA PHE A 239 -6.28 12.12 -15.40
C PHE A 239 -5.78 13.50 -14.97
N ALA A 240 -4.95 14.13 -15.78
CA ALA A 240 -4.42 15.47 -15.61
C ALA A 240 -4.35 16.18 -16.98
N SER A 241 -4.00 17.45 -17.01
CA SER A 241 -3.70 18.17 -18.24
C SER A 241 -2.23 17.99 -18.64
N TRP A 242 -1.35 18.37 -17.74
CA TRP A 242 0.08 18.20 -17.84
C TRP A 242 0.67 17.66 -16.53
N SER A 243 1.84 17.05 -16.62
CA SER A 243 2.66 16.69 -15.46
C SER A 243 4.08 17.20 -15.65
N CYS A 244 4.67 17.72 -14.58
CA CYS A 244 6.08 18.02 -14.48
C CYS A 244 6.66 17.28 -13.29
N MET A 245 7.62 16.40 -13.51
CA MET A 245 8.24 15.58 -12.46
C MET A 245 9.75 15.75 -12.52
N ARG A 246 10.33 16.29 -11.45
CA ARG A 246 11.80 16.38 -11.27
C ARG A 246 12.36 14.99 -11.08
N MET A 247 13.47 14.72 -11.76
CA MET A 247 14.17 13.44 -11.71
C MET A 247 15.30 13.51 -10.67
N SER A 248 15.37 12.52 -9.79
CA SER A 248 16.49 12.29 -8.90
C SER A 248 16.94 10.83 -8.99
N PHE A 249 18.21 10.63 -9.32
CA PHE A 249 18.80 9.32 -9.53
C PHE A 249 19.65 8.95 -8.31
N GLN A 250 19.39 7.77 -7.78
CA GLN A 250 20.14 7.16 -6.70
C GLN A 250 20.52 5.72 -7.08
N PRO A 251 21.50 5.10 -6.45
CA PRO A 251 21.79 3.69 -6.70
C PRO A 251 20.55 2.82 -6.54
N GLY A 252 20.18 2.10 -7.60
CA GLY A 252 18.99 1.23 -7.62
C GLY A 252 17.62 1.94 -7.49
N LYS A 253 17.55 3.29 -7.56
CA LYS A 253 16.31 4.03 -7.41
C LYS A 253 16.25 5.25 -8.33
N LEU A 254 15.14 5.38 -9.06
CA LEU A 254 14.72 6.63 -9.69
C LEU A 254 13.56 7.22 -8.91
N GLN A 255 13.70 8.46 -8.45
CA GLN A 255 12.66 9.21 -7.78
C GLN A 255 12.15 10.35 -8.66
N LEU A 256 10.84 10.43 -8.81
CA LEU A 256 10.12 11.46 -9.52
C LEU A 256 9.24 12.23 -8.54
N ASN A 257 9.43 13.55 -8.42
CA ASN A 257 8.63 14.42 -7.56
C ASN A 257 8.17 15.64 -8.37
N GLY A 258 6.87 15.92 -8.33
CA GLY A 258 6.39 17.06 -9.10
C GLY A 258 4.90 17.30 -9.01
N THR A 259 4.39 18.01 -10.00
CA THR A 259 3.01 18.48 -10.06
C THR A 259 2.22 17.81 -11.17
N LEU A 260 0.93 17.63 -10.91
CA LEU A 260 -0.09 17.28 -11.90
C LEU A 260 -0.89 18.56 -12.16
N ASP A 261 -0.53 19.34 -13.15
CA ASP A 261 -1.20 20.63 -13.38
C ASP A 261 -2.46 20.44 -14.23
N ASN A 262 -3.57 20.94 -13.73
CA ASN A 262 -4.86 20.93 -14.40
C ASN A 262 -5.29 22.28 -14.96
N PHE A 263 -4.51 23.33 -14.72
CA PHE A 263 -4.69 24.68 -15.29
C PHE A 263 -6.13 25.18 -15.22
N SER A 264 -6.78 25.09 -14.08
CA SER A 264 -8.21 25.42 -13.91
C SER A 264 -9.20 24.54 -14.68
N ASP A 265 -8.75 23.48 -15.35
CA ASP A 265 -9.63 22.50 -15.98
C ASP A 265 -10.18 21.53 -14.92
N GLU A 266 -11.38 21.83 -14.41
CA GLU A 266 -12.06 21.01 -13.40
C GLU A 266 -12.45 19.62 -13.91
N GLY A 267 -12.39 19.40 -15.22
CA GLY A 267 -12.73 18.12 -15.87
C GLY A 267 -11.66 17.04 -15.76
N ARG A 268 -10.68 17.15 -14.83
CA ARG A 268 -9.61 16.14 -14.64
C ARG A 268 -9.89 15.26 -13.44
N PHE A 269 -9.57 13.97 -13.60
CA PHE A 269 -9.84 12.98 -12.54
C PHE A 269 -9.01 13.23 -11.27
N SER A 270 -7.78 13.73 -11.39
CA SER A 270 -6.97 14.08 -10.22
C SER A 270 -7.67 15.07 -9.28
N ASN A 271 -8.49 15.99 -9.80
CA ASN A 271 -9.25 16.97 -9.01
C ASN A 271 -10.29 16.33 -8.08
N VAL A 272 -10.69 15.08 -8.33
CA VAL A 272 -11.63 14.34 -7.46
C VAL A 272 -11.09 14.22 -6.03
N PHE A 273 -9.78 14.20 -5.88
CA PHE A 273 -9.09 14.11 -4.59
C PHE A 273 -8.80 15.45 -3.92
N GLY A 274 -9.10 16.57 -4.56
CA GLY A 274 -8.73 17.92 -4.09
C GLY A 274 -9.32 18.35 -2.73
N LYS A 275 -10.35 17.65 -2.26
CA LYS A 275 -10.98 17.86 -0.95
C LYS A 275 -10.66 16.75 0.06
N GLN A 276 -9.75 15.83 -0.28
CA GLN A 276 -9.33 14.76 0.60
C GLN A 276 -8.10 15.18 1.40
N ALA A 277 -8.11 14.94 2.71
CA ALA A 277 -6.89 15.01 3.50
C ALA A 277 -6.03 13.78 3.22
N VAL A 278 -4.73 13.95 3.17
CA VAL A 278 -3.79 12.83 3.01
C VAL A 278 -3.87 11.88 4.19
N LYS A 279 -3.80 10.59 3.90
CA LYS A 279 -3.78 9.52 4.89
C LYS A 279 -2.80 8.43 4.49
N LYS A 280 -2.36 7.66 5.48
CA LYS A 280 -1.57 6.44 5.24
C LYS A 280 -2.46 5.36 4.67
N SER A 281 -2.06 4.78 3.56
CA SER A 281 -2.67 3.56 3.05
C SER A 281 -2.28 2.37 3.91
N LEU A 282 -3.24 1.53 4.24
CA LEU A 282 -3.04 0.27 4.95
C LEU A 282 -3.24 -0.95 4.04
N MET A 283 -3.38 -0.74 2.73
CA MET A 283 -3.57 -1.84 1.76
C MET A 283 -2.50 -2.91 1.85
N GLY A 284 -1.27 -2.54 2.20
CA GLY A 284 -0.16 -3.48 2.33
C GLY A 284 -0.43 -4.59 3.36
N ARG A 285 -1.22 -4.31 4.39
CA ARG A 285 -1.57 -5.24 5.46
C ARG A 285 -2.60 -6.28 5.08
N ILE A 286 -3.41 -6.00 4.08
CA ILE A 286 -4.48 -6.90 3.65
C ILE A 286 -4.16 -7.60 2.33
N LEU A 287 -3.47 -6.96 1.41
CA LEU A 287 -3.14 -7.54 0.12
C LEU A 287 -2.04 -8.60 0.25
N PRO A 288 -2.10 -9.70 -0.52
CA PRO A 288 -1.05 -10.72 -0.52
C PRO A 288 0.27 -10.18 -1.08
N ALA A 289 1.39 -10.77 -0.70
CA ALA A 289 2.70 -10.49 -1.27
C ALA A 289 2.76 -10.70 -2.79
N SER A 290 1.91 -11.57 -3.31
CA SER A 290 1.72 -11.83 -4.75
C SER A 290 0.91 -10.77 -5.50
N THR A 291 0.75 -9.58 -4.91
CA THR A 291 0.11 -8.44 -5.56
C THR A 291 0.97 -7.94 -6.71
N LEU A 292 0.42 -7.99 -7.91
CA LEU A 292 1.07 -7.49 -9.12
C LEU A 292 0.85 -5.99 -9.29
N PHE A 293 -0.34 -5.53 -8.91
CA PHE A 293 -0.73 -4.14 -9.01
C PHE A 293 -1.83 -3.82 -7.99
N ALA A 294 -1.76 -2.65 -7.38
CA ALA A 294 -2.82 -2.15 -6.52
C ALA A 294 -2.93 -0.63 -6.59
N VAL A 295 -4.17 -0.16 -6.50
CA VAL A 295 -4.53 1.24 -6.28
C VAL A 295 -5.30 1.31 -4.99
N SER A 296 -4.85 2.19 -4.09
CA SER A 296 -5.55 2.50 -2.85
C SER A 296 -5.97 3.96 -2.85
N MET A 297 -7.18 4.21 -2.40
CA MET A 297 -7.73 5.53 -2.10
C MET A 297 -8.01 5.59 -0.60
N PRO A 298 -7.04 6.08 0.22
CA PRO A 298 -7.27 6.33 1.63
C PRO A 298 -8.20 7.53 1.80
N GLU A 299 -9.43 7.28 2.21
CA GLU A 299 -10.49 8.29 2.22
C GLU A 299 -10.56 9.03 3.56
N SER A 300 -10.49 10.35 3.51
CA SER A 300 -10.79 11.20 4.66
C SER A 300 -12.27 11.52 4.77
N ASN A 301 -12.95 11.62 3.63
CA ASN A 301 -14.36 11.95 3.53
C ASN A 301 -14.98 11.35 2.25
N MET A 302 -15.61 10.18 2.37
CA MET A 302 -16.24 9.48 1.24
C MET A 302 -17.36 10.29 0.59
N HIS A 303 -18.15 11.03 1.37
CA HIS A 303 -19.22 11.87 0.82
C HIS A 303 -18.65 12.95 -0.12
N GLU A 304 -17.56 13.59 0.28
CA GLU A 304 -16.89 14.59 -0.55
C GLU A 304 -16.25 13.96 -1.80
N TYR A 305 -15.62 12.79 -1.67
CA TYR A 305 -15.13 12.03 -2.83
C TYR A 305 -16.24 11.82 -3.86
N LEU A 306 -17.39 11.29 -3.45
CA LEU A 306 -18.51 11.00 -4.34
C LEU A 306 -19.09 12.27 -4.98
N LYS A 307 -19.10 13.39 -4.25
CA LYS A 307 -19.52 14.69 -4.78
C LYS A 307 -18.56 15.18 -5.87
N GLN A 308 -17.25 15.15 -5.61
CA GLN A 308 -16.24 15.55 -6.59
C GLN A 308 -16.21 14.60 -7.81
N HIS A 309 -16.42 13.31 -7.59
CA HIS A 309 -16.55 12.35 -8.69
C HIS A 309 -17.77 12.62 -9.58
N ASN A 310 -18.91 13.01 -8.99
CA ASN A 310 -20.08 13.41 -9.78
C ASN A 310 -19.79 14.66 -10.62
N LEU A 311 -19.14 15.68 -10.07
CA LEU A 311 -18.70 16.87 -10.81
C LEU A 311 -17.80 16.48 -11.99
N TYR A 312 -16.82 15.62 -11.75
CA TYR A 312 -15.98 15.07 -12.83
C TYR A 312 -16.82 14.40 -13.92
N LEU A 313 -17.81 13.57 -13.56
CA LEU A 313 -18.69 12.90 -14.52
C LEU A 313 -19.55 13.89 -15.32
N GLU A 314 -19.97 14.98 -14.71
CA GLU A 314 -20.70 16.08 -15.38
C GLU A 314 -19.84 16.75 -16.44
N MET A 315 -18.61 17.13 -16.07
CA MET A 315 -17.65 17.71 -16.99
C MET A 315 -17.30 16.77 -18.16
N GLN A 316 -17.25 15.46 -17.89
CA GLN A 316 -17.02 14.44 -18.92
C GLN A 316 -18.29 14.07 -19.72
N LYS A 317 -19.44 14.66 -19.43
CA LYS A 317 -20.76 14.32 -20.04
C LYS A 317 -21.12 12.83 -19.88
N LYS A 318 -20.68 12.21 -18.76
CA LYS A 318 -20.89 10.78 -18.45
C LYS A 318 -21.97 10.52 -17.40
N THR A 319 -22.61 11.56 -16.84
CA THR A 319 -23.63 11.43 -15.79
C THR A 319 -24.80 10.54 -16.17
N GLY A 320 -25.32 10.68 -17.40
CA GLY A 320 -26.43 9.85 -17.88
C GLY A 320 -26.09 8.37 -17.96
N SER A 321 -24.92 8.04 -18.46
CA SER A 321 -24.44 6.64 -18.53
C SER A 321 -24.14 6.06 -17.14
N PHE A 322 -23.67 6.89 -16.23
CA PHE A 322 -23.41 6.49 -14.84
C PHE A 322 -24.72 6.25 -14.07
N ALA A 323 -25.68 7.15 -14.18
CA ALA A 323 -27.02 7.00 -13.60
C ALA A 323 -27.74 5.75 -14.14
N TYR A 324 -27.59 5.47 -15.44
CA TYR A 324 -28.14 4.24 -16.05
C TYR A 324 -27.49 2.98 -15.45
N ARG A 325 -26.17 2.95 -15.26
CA ARG A 325 -25.46 1.84 -14.57
C ARG A 325 -25.95 1.66 -13.14
N GLN A 326 -26.15 2.75 -12.39
CA GLN A 326 -26.71 2.70 -11.04
C GLN A 326 -28.12 2.12 -11.03
N LYS A 327 -28.95 2.52 -12.00
CA LYS A 327 -30.29 1.97 -12.16
C LYS A 327 -30.27 0.47 -12.45
N LEU A 328 -29.38 0.01 -13.35
CA LEU A 328 -29.20 -1.41 -13.63
C LEU A 328 -28.69 -2.17 -12.40
N ALA A 329 -27.70 -1.62 -11.70
CA ALA A 329 -27.16 -2.23 -10.50
C ALA A 329 -28.19 -2.29 -9.36
N LYS A 330 -29.06 -1.28 -9.23
CA LYS A 330 -30.19 -1.35 -8.31
C LYS A 330 -31.12 -2.51 -8.67
N GLY A 331 -31.51 -2.64 -9.96
CA GLY A 331 -32.32 -3.74 -10.48
C GLY A 331 -33.48 -4.10 -9.55
N GLU A 332 -33.54 -5.34 -9.11
CA GLU A 332 -34.51 -5.87 -8.13
C GLU A 332 -34.07 -5.65 -6.66
N ASN A 333 -32.94 -5.02 -6.43
CA ASN A 333 -32.41 -4.81 -5.09
C ASN A 333 -33.17 -3.70 -4.35
N ARG A 334 -33.29 -3.83 -3.03
CA ARG A 334 -34.06 -2.89 -2.21
C ARG A 334 -33.37 -1.54 -2.03
N ILE A 335 -32.02 -1.54 -2.05
CA ILE A 335 -31.20 -0.33 -1.87
C ILE A 335 -30.43 -0.02 -3.14
N SER A 336 -30.21 1.26 -3.42
CA SER A 336 -29.34 1.69 -4.51
C SER A 336 -27.86 1.55 -4.12
N PRO A 337 -26.95 1.49 -5.11
CA PRO A 337 -25.53 1.50 -4.84
C PRO A 337 -25.09 2.68 -3.96
N ARG A 338 -25.70 3.85 -4.17
CA ARG A 338 -25.39 5.06 -3.39
C ARG A 338 -25.84 4.92 -1.94
N GLU A 339 -27.07 4.49 -1.69
CA GLU A 339 -27.59 4.24 -0.33
C GLU A 339 -26.72 3.21 0.42
N TRP A 340 -26.22 2.20 -0.30
CA TRP A 340 -25.30 1.22 0.27
C TRP A 340 -23.99 1.86 0.74
N VAL A 341 -23.35 2.68 -0.12
CA VAL A 341 -22.09 3.35 0.24
C VAL A 341 -22.28 4.38 1.36
N ASP A 342 -23.36 5.16 1.31
CA ASP A 342 -23.70 6.14 2.36
C ASP A 342 -23.89 5.46 3.74
N SER A 343 -24.16 4.15 3.75
CA SER A 343 -24.29 3.35 4.96
C SER A 343 -22.98 2.81 5.51
N LEU A 344 -21.89 2.91 4.76
CA LEU A 344 -20.57 2.43 5.13
C LEU A 344 -19.72 3.59 5.63
N ALA A 345 -18.98 3.39 6.71
CA ALA A 345 -17.98 4.34 7.19
C ALA A 345 -16.63 4.03 6.56
N ILE A 346 -16.51 4.22 5.24
CA ILE A 346 -15.33 3.86 4.46
C ILE A 346 -14.14 4.75 4.85
N GLU A 347 -13.01 4.13 5.13
CA GLU A 347 -11.73 4.78 5.39
C GLU A 347 -10.70 4.53 4.28
N GLU A 348 -10.84 3.45 3.51
CA GLU A 348 -9.95 3.12 2.42
C GLU A 348 -10.65 2.21 1.41
N LEU A 349 -10.48 2.53 0.13
CA LEU A 349 -10.91 1.71 -0.99
C LEU A 349 -9.69 1.21 -1.73
N VAL A 350 -9.62 -0.09 -2.01
CA VAL A 350 -8.50 -0.70 -2.72
C VAL A 350 -9.02 -1.54 -3.88
N SER A 351 -8.43 -1.36 -5.05
CA SER A 351 -8.56 -2.25 -6.19
C SER A 351 -7.21 -2.86 -6.51
N ALA A 352 -7.11 -4.19 -6.51
CA ALA A 352 -5.85 -4.87 -6.70
C ALA A 352 -5.95 -6.05 -7.66
N TYR A 353 -4.88 -6.29 -8.40
CA TYR A 353 -4.67 -7.45 -9.25
C TYR A 353 -3.60 -8.32 -8.63
N CYS A 354 -3.97 -9.50 -8.18
CA CYS A 354 -3.11 -10.37 -7.40
C CYS A 354 -3.05 -11.77 -8.03
N LYS A 355 -1.95 -12.45 -7.79
CA LYS A 355 -1.78 -13.85 -8.19
C LYS A 355 -2.24 -14.77 -7.05
N PHE A 356 -3.22 -15.63 -7.33
CA PHE A 356 -3.74 -16.65 -6.45
C PHE A 356 -3.47 -18.03 -7.08
N GLY A 357 -2.47 -18.74 -6.57
CA GLY A 357 -1.94 -19.93 -7.22
C GLY A 357 -1.44 -19.63 -8.64
N GLU A 358 -1.99 -20.30 -9.64
CA GLU A 358 -1.64 -20.09 -11.06
C GLU A 358 -2.49 -19.01 -11.75
N LYS A 359 -3.46 -18.41 -11.06
CA LYS A 359 -4.39 -17.45 -11.64
C LYS A 359 -4.15 -16.06 -11.08
N CYS A 360 -4.28 -15.06 -11.95
CA CYS A 360 -4.30 -13.66 -11.55
C CYS A 360 -5.73 -13.14 -11.63
N GLU A 361 -6.23 -12.59 -10.54
CA GLU A 361 -7.60 -12.11 -10.42
C GLU A 361 -7.66 -10.74 -9.74
N TRP A 362 -8.76 -10.02 -10.00
CA TRP A 362 -9.05 -8.74 -9.37
C TRP A 362 -9.78 -8.92 -8.06
N VAL A 363 -9.37 -8.15 -7.08
CA VAL A 363 -10.02 -8.05 -5.79
C VAL A 363 -10.27 -6.58 -5.46
N THR A 364 -11.45 -6.29 -4.90
CA THR A 364 -11.74 -5.00 -4.27
C THR A 364 -11.80 -5.20 -2.78
N VAL A 365 -11.11 -4.31 -2.06
CA VAL A 365 -11.07 -4.34 -0.61
C VAL A 365 -11.55 -3.00 -0.07
N ILE A 366 -12.49 -3.03 0.85
CA ILE A 366 -13.07 -1.85 1.50
C ILE A 366 -12.68 -1.91 2.97
N ARG A 367 -11.97 -0.90 3.47
CA ARG A 367 -11.71 -0.73 4.89
C ARG A 367 -12.77 0.18 5.48
N GLU A 368 -13.37 -0.25 6.56
CA GLU A 368 -14.39 0.49 7.27
C GLU A 368 -13.87 0.92 8.65
N LYS A 369 -14.27 2.12 9.07
CA LYS A 369 -14.03 2.54 10.45
C LYS A 369 -14.68 1.55 11.40
N GLN A 370 -13.92 1.05 12.36
CA GLN A 370 -14.46 0.17 13.39
C GLN A 370 -15.45 0.94 14.27
N GLN A 371 -16.70 0.95 13.88
CA GLN A 371 -17.79 1.49 14.69
C GLN A 371 -18.78 0.39 15.05
N PHE A 372 -19.21 0.41 16.31
CA PHE A 372 -20.27 -0.44 16.80
C PHE A 372 -21.55 -0.20 15.98
N GLY A 373 -22.05 -1.19 15.27
CA GLY A 373 -23.35 -1.13 14.58
C GLY A 373 -23.34 -1.36 13.05
N LEU A 374 -22.22 -1.31 12.36
CA LEU A 374 -22.13 -1.45 10.90
C LEU A 374 -22.46 -2.84 10.33
N ASN A 375 -22.51 -3.86 11.19
CA ASN A 375 -22.89 -5.22 10.80
C ASN A 375 -24.31 -5.36 10.24
N ASN A 376 -25.19 -4.36 10.42
CA ASN A 376 -26.58 -4.49 10.03
C ASN A 376 -26.83 -4.26 8.52
N MET A 377 -25.93 -3.58 7.81
CA MET A 377 -26.18 -3.19 6.43
C MET A 377 -25.51 -4.11 5.41
N ILE A 378 -24.34 -4.64 5.69
CA ILE A 378 -23.82 -5.77 4.92
C ILE A 378 -24.77 -6.97 5.03
N SER A 379 -25.41 -7.14 6.18
CA SER A 379 -26.45 -8.17 6.37
C SER A 379 -27.71 -7.95 5.55
N SER A 380 -27.99 -6.74 5.03
CA SER A 380 -29.07 -6.52 4.06
C SER A 380 -28.71 -6.94 2.65
N VAL A 381 -27.39 -7.03 2.36
CA VAL A 381 -26.81 -7.47 1.08
C VAL A 381 -26.49 -8.97 1.10
N VAL A 382 -26.58 -9.63 2.26
CA VAL A 382 -26.18 -11.02 2.49
C VAL A 382 -27.39 -11.89 2.80
N ASP A 383 -27.40 -13.11 2.29
CA ASP A 383 -28.33 -14.16 2.73
C ASP A 383 -27.90 -14.68 4.12
N ARG A 384 -28.63 -14.31 5.15
CA ARG A 384 -28.30 -14.59 6.54
C ARG A 384 -28.31 -16.08 6.91
N ASP A 385 -28.94 -16.92 6.10
CA ASP A 385 -29.21 -18.32 6.43
C ASP A 385 -28.14 -19.30 5.91
N LYS A 386 -27.17 -18.82 5.14
CA LYS A 386 -26.16 -19.70 4.54
C LYS A 386 -24.73 -19.25 4.87
N ALA A 387 -24.18 -19.83 5.90
CA ALA A 387 -22.77 -19.89 6.28
C ALA A 387 -21.94 -18.56 6.35
N PRO A 388 -21.25 -18.35 7.43
CA PRO A 388 -20.77 -17.04 7.88
C PRO A 388 -19.39 -16.64 7.34
N GLU A 389 -18.73 -17.42 6.49
CA GLU A 389 -17.33 -17.22 6.15
C GLU A 389 -17.15 -16.53 4.81
N VAL A 390 -17.82 -17.04 3.78
CA VAL A 390 -17.87 -16.50 2.43
C VAL A 390 -19.32 -16.45 2.02
N ALA A 391 -19.82 -15.27 1.72
CA ALA A 391 -21.20 -15.09 1.33
C ALA A 391 -21.29 -14.55 -0.10
N PRO A 392 -22.34 -14.92 -0.86
CA PRO A 392 -22.59 -14.32 -2.17
C PRO A 392 -22.78 -12.82 -2.05
N PHE A 393 -22.12 -12.05 -2.91
CA PHE A 393 -22.36 -10.64 -3.09
C PHE A 393 -23.54 -10.50 -4.06
N ARG A 394 -24.67 -10.01 -3.57
CA ARG A 394 -25.93 -10.06 -4.33
C ARG A 394 -25.98 -9.11 -5.51
N TYR A 395 -25.15 -8.09 -5.54
CA TYR A 395 -25.33 -6.96 -6.42
C TYR A 395 -24.15 -6.81 -7.36
N LYS A 396 -24.34 -7.23 -8.60
CA LYS A 396 -23.33 -7.04 -9.66
C LYS A 396 -23.34 -5.61 -10.18
N GLY A 397 -22.18 -5.08 -10.45
CA GLY A 397 -22.00 -3.74 -10.98
C GLY A 397 -22.10 -2.60 -9.96
N TYR A 398 -22.18 -2.92 -8.65
CA TYR A 398 -22.26 -1.92 -7.59
C TYR A 398 -20.98 -1.10 -7.49
N LEU A 399 -19.81 -1.73 -7.44
CA LEU A 399 -18.54 -1.04 -7.25
C LEU A 399 -18.27 -0.01 -8.34
N ALA A 400 -18.36 -0.40 -9.60
CA ALA A 400 -18.15 0.51 -10.73
C ALA A 400 -19.24 1.58 -10.83
N SER A 401 -20.47 1.30 -10.37
CA SER A 401 -21.58 2.26 -10.43
C SER A 401 -21.53 3.33 -9.36
N VAL A 402 -20.68 3.19 -8.35
CA VAL A 402 -20.47 4.20 -7.29
C VAL A 402 -19.07 4.77 -7.31
N PHE A 403 -18.05 3.89 -7.30
CA PHE A 403 -16.66 4.32 -7.17
C PHE A 403 -15.97 4.61 -8.51
N GLY A 404 -16.63 4.31 -9.63
CA GLY A 404 -16.11 4.60 -10.95
C GLY A 404 -15.29 3.47 -11.57
N GLU A 405 -14.59 3.80 -12.66
CA GLU A 405 -13.98 2.81 -13.54
C GLU A 405 -12.82 2.01 -12.91
N LEU A 406 -12.15 2.56 -11.91
CA LEU A 406 -11.08 1.87 -11.17
C LEU A 406 -11.57 0.57 -10.49
N PHE A 407 -12.86 0.45 -10.23
CA PHE A 407 -13.49 -0.69 -9.56
C PHE A 407 -14.33 -1.57 -10.48
N SER A 408 -14.19 -1.40 -11.79
CA SER A 408 -15.00 -2.14 -12.77
C SER A 408 -14.54 -3.56 -13.09
N HIS A 409 -13.38 -3.96 -12.56
CA HIS A 409 -12.69 -5.19 -12.96
C HIS A 409 -12.89 -6.36 -12.00
N CYS A 410 -13.26 -6.06 -10.78
CA CYS A 410 -13.54 -7.03 -9.75
C CYS A 410 -14.71 -7.93 -10.15
N SER A 411 -14.60 -9.23 -9.90
CA SER A 411 -15.73 -10.15 -9.94
C SER A 411 -16.56 -9.94 -8.67
N GLU A 412 -17.69 -9.27 -8.80
CA GLU A 412 -18.58 -9.00 -7.68
C GLU A 412 -19.49 -10.22 -7.41
N GLU A 413 -18.88 -11.36 -7.07
CA GLU A 413 -19.62 -12.62 -6.88
C GLU A 413 -19.75 -13.00 -5.41
N TYR A 414 -18.68 -12.84 -4.65
CA TYR A 414 -18.61 -13.21 -3.24
C TYR A 414 -17.92 -12.15 -2.43
N PHE A 415 -18.13 -12.18 -1.12
CA PHE A 415 -17.38 -11.36 -0.19
C PHE A 415 -17.13 -12.08 1.13
N CYS A 416 -16.12 -11.62 1.86
CA CYS A 416 -15.87 -11.98 3.25
C CYS A 416 -15.49 -10.74 4.06
N ARG A 417 -15.51 -10.87 5.37
CA ARG A 417 -14.99 -9.87 6.29
C ARG A 417 -13.81 -10.44 7.06
N THR A 418 -12.72 -9.67 7.11
CA THR A 418 -11.55 -9.99 7.90
C THR A 418 -11.07 -8.73 8.61
N GLY A 419 -11.23 -8.67 9.94
CA GLY A 419 -10.99 -7.46 10.71
C GLY A 419 -11.87 -6.29 10.26
N ALA A 420 -11.25 -5.13 10.01
CA ALA A 420 -11.91 -3.93 9.49
C ALA A 420 -12.16 -3.95 7.98
N TRP A 421 -11.80 -5.04 7.30
CA TRP A 421 -11.80 -5.13 5.85
C TRP A 421 -12.95 -5.98 5.33
N THR A 422 -13.62 -5.50 4.29
CA THR A 422 -14.53 -6.26 3.45
C THR A 422 -13.83 -6.54 2.14
N VAL A 423 -13.68 -7.80 1.79
CA VAL A 423 -13.04 -8.28 0.55
C VAL A 423 -14.11 -8.77 -0.41
N ILE A 424 -14.09 -8.28 -1.64
CA ILE A 424 -15.05 -8.64 -2.70
C ILE A 424 -14.26 -9.20 -3.89
N GLY A 425 -14.70 -10.33 -4.42
CA GLY A 425 -14.02 -10.99 -5.54
C GLY A 425 -14.74 -12.24 -6.04
N SER A 426 -14.03 -13.06 -6.82
CA SER A 426 -14.46 -14.41 -7.16
C SER A 426 -14.46 -15.31 -5.92
N LYS A 427 -15.16 -16.43 -5.96
CA LYS A 427 -15.28 -17.33 -4.83
C LYS A 427 -13.94 -17.77 -4.27
N ASN A 428 -13.04 -18.24 -5.12
CA ASN A 428 -11.74 -18.76 -4.70
C ASN A 428 -10.89 -17.65 -4.03
N VAL A 429 -10.86 -16.44 -4.63
CA VAL A 429 -10.15 -15.30 -4.06
C VAL A 429 -10.66 -14.97 -2.66
N VAL A 430 -11.97 -14.88 -2.51
CA VAL A 430 -12.59 -14.53 -1.23
C VAL A 430 -12.38 -15.63 -0.19
N GLU A 431 -12.38 -16.91 -0.59
CA GLU A 431 -12.05 -18.05 0.28
C GLU A 431 -10.60 -17.98 0.79
N ASP A 432 -9.63 -17.58 -0.05
CA ASP A 432 -8.23 -17.38 0.35
C ASP A 432 -8.06 -16.25 1.38
N PHE A 433 -8.85 -15.20 1.29
CA PHE A 433 -8.89 -14.16 2.33
C PHE A 433 -9.62 -14.62 3.60
N ALA A 434 -10.71 -15.35 3.46
CA ALA A 434 -11.50 -15.84 4.60
C ALA A 434 -10.73 -16.84 5.44
N ASN A 435 -9.96 -17.73 4.81
CA ASN A 435 -9.12 -18.70 5.51
C ASN A 435 -7.75 -18.14 5.94
N GLY A 436 -7.41 -16.91 5.52
CA GLY A 436 -6.18 -16.21 5.88
C GLY A 436 -4.95 -16.58 5.04
N SER A 437 -5.06 -17.47 4.07
CA SER A 437 -3.92 -17.83 3.21
C SER A 437 -3.40 -16.62 2.41
N ALA A 438 -4.30 -15.77 1.91
CA ALA A 438 -3.94 -14.57 1.17
C ALA A 438 -3.20 -13.52 2.02
N THR A 439 -3.46 -13.47 3.33
CA THR A 439 -2.88 -12.46 4.24
C THR A 439 -1.71 -12.96 5.07
N PHE A 440 -1.39 -14.24 4.98
CA PHE A 440 -0.31 -14.86 5.76
C PHE A 440 1.06 -14.23 5.47
N PHE A 441 1.37 -14.01 4.18
CA PHE A 441 2.50 -13.20 3.72
C PHE A 441 1.94 -12.10 2.85
N ASN A 442 1.96 -10.88 3.34
CA ASN A 442 1.28 -9.77 2.69
C ASN A 442 2.24 -8.82 1.98
N LEU A 443 1.67 -7.84 1.29
CA LEU A 443 2.42 -6.85 0.52
C LEU A 443 3.31 -5.97 1.42
N GLU A 444 2.89 -5.64 2.65
CA GLU A 444 3.71 -4.88 3.61
C GLU A 444 4.94 -5.69 4.03
N ASP A 445 4.77 -7.00 4.31
CA ASP A 445 5.87 -7.90 4.63
C ASP A 445 6.84 -8.05 3.45
N TYR A 446 6.31 -8.13 2.22
CA TYR A 446 7.10 -8.16 0.99
C TYR A 446 7.92 -6.87 0.82
N MET A 447 7.26 -5.72 0.81
CA MET A 447 7.91 -4.42 0.65
C MET A 447 8.93 -4.16 1.77
N GLY A 448 8.63 -4.59 3.00
CA GLY A 448 9.50 -4.45 4.16
C GLY A 448 10.87 -5.11 4.00
N GLN A 449 10.95 -6.13 3.15
CA GLN A 449 12.19 -6.84 2.80
C GLN A 449 12.85 -6.30 1.52
N THR A 450 12.36 -5.21 0.94
CA THR A 450 12.85 -4.62 -0.32
C THR A 450 13.32 -3.18 -0.11
N PRO A 451 14.06 -2.60 -1.08
CA PRO A 451 14.39 -1.17 -1.08
C PRO A 451 13.15 -0.24 -1.05
N ALA A 452 11.98 -0.73 -1.43
CA ALA A 452 10.71 0.02 -1.40
C ALA A 452 10.11 0.16 0.01
N LYS A 453 10.76 -0.34 1.07
CA LYS A 453 10.33 -0.24 2.48
C LYS A 453 9.88 1.16 2.89
N GLY A 454 10.58 2.20 2.40
CA GLY A 454 10.26 3.60 2.73
C GLY A 454 8.91 4.08 2.21
N ASP A 455 8.33 3.39 1.21
CA ASP A 455 7.06 3.78 0.59
C ASP A 455 5.83 3.09 1.20
N ILE A 456 6.02 2.19 2.16
CA ILE A 456 4.93 1.42 2.78
C ILE A 456 3.91 2.36 3.43
N HIS A 457 4.37 3.33 4.22
CA HIS A 457 3.54 4.16 5.09
C HIS A 457 3.50 5.63 4.66
N THR A 458 3.79 5.93 3.39
CA THR A 458 3.67 7.30 2.89
C THR A 458 2.21 7.74 2.88
N GLU A 459 1.98 9.02 3.20
CA GLU A 459 0.66 9.62 3.17
C GLU A 459 0.30 10.08 1.75
N SER A 460 -0.92 9.80 1.33
CA SER A 460 -1.43 10.13 -0.01
C SER A 460 -2.96 10.23 -0.03
N SER A 461 -3.50 10.80 -1.09
CA SER A 461 -4.93 10.72 -1.42
C SER A 461 -5.20 9.57 -2.41
N LEU A 462 -4.18 9.21 -3.20
CA LEU A 462 -4.19 8.03 -4.07
C LEU A 462 -2.79 7.40 -4.04
N LYS A 463 -2.73 6.11 -3.71
CA LYS A 463 -1.49 5.33 -3.69
C LYS A 463 -1.54 4.23 -4.73
N LEU A 464 -0.44 4.08 -5.46
CA LEU A 464 -0.26 3.00 -6.42
C LEU A 464 0.98 2.19 -6.08
N VAL A 465 0.90 0.88 -6.28
CA VAL A 465 2.06 0.00 -6.29
C VAL A 465 1.97 -0.95 -7.48
N ALA A 466 3.12 -1.26 -8.07
CA ALA A 466 3.23 -2.24 -9.13
C ALA A 466 4.51 -3.08 -8.94
N ASN A 467 4.35 -4.39 -8.83
CA ASN A 467 5.44 -5.34 -8.86
C ASN A 467 5.69 -5.73 -10.31
N VAL A 468 6.53 -4.95 -11.00
CA VAL A 468 6.81 -5.11 -12.43
C VAL A 468 7.52 -6.42 -12.72
N LYS A 469 8.37 -6.87 -11.79
CA LYS A 469 9.08 -8.14 -11.89
C LYS A 469 8.12 -9.33 -11.97
N GLU A 470 7.19 -9.41 -11.01
CA GLU A 470 6.21 -10.50 -10.97
C GLU A 470 5.12 -10.38 -12.06
N ALA A 471 4.84 -9.15 -12.50
CA ALA A 471 3.85 -8.87 -13.56
C ALA A 471 4.41 -9.00 -14.98
N GLY A 472 5.71 -9.29 -15.14
CA GLY A 472 6.47 -9.15 -16.40
C GLY A 472 5.78 -9.65 -17.64
N ASP A 473 5.42 -10.93 -17.70
CA ASP A 473 4.75 -11.52 -18.85
C ASP A 473 3.42 -10.85 -19.20
N SER A 474 2.68 -10.44 -18.17
CA SER A 474 1.41 -9.74 -18.34
C SER A 474 1.61 -8.32 -18.91
N ILE A 475 2.67 -7.64 -18.47
CA ILE A 475 3.05 -6.31 -18.96
C ILE A 475 3.49 -6.40 -20.42
N LEU A 476 4.32 -7.36 -20.79
CA LEU A 476 4.82 -7.54 -22.15
C LEU A 476 3.70 -7.71 -23.17
N GLN A 477 2.61 -8.40 -22.79
CA GLN A 477 1.45 -8.58 -23.66
C GLN A 477 0.69 -7.29 -23.99
N VAL A 478 0.85 -6.24 -23.17
CA VAL A 478 0.21 -4.94 -23.41
C VAL A 478 0.84 -4.22 -24.59
N PHE A 479 2.12 -4.42 -24.82
CA PHE A 479 2.86 -3.72 -25.86
C PHE A 479 2.82 -4.42 -27.20
N LYS A 480 2.88 -3.65 -28.28
CA LYS A 480 3.06 -4.19 -29.63
C LYS A 480 4.35 -5.00 -29.73
N PRO A 481 4.41 -6.06 -30.54
CA PRO A 481 5.58 -6.95 -30.65
C PRO A 481 6.90 -6.22 -30.85
N TYR A 482 6.89 -5.14 -31.63
CA TYR A 482 8.07 -4.31 -31.87
C TYR A 482 8.74 -3.77 -30.61
N TYR A 483 7.95 -3.42 -29.58
CA TYR A 483 8.46 -2.84 -28.36
C TYR A 483 8.74 -3.89 -27.26
N ARG A 484 8.22 -5.12 -27.39
CA ARG A 484 8.36 -6.16 -26.36
C ARG A 484 9.81 -6.51 -26.07
N GLY A 485 10.63 -6.70 -27.09
CA GLY A 485 12.04 -7.04 -26.92
C GLY A 485 12.86 -5.97 -26.17
N ALA A 486 12.49 -4.69 -26.30
CA ALA A 486 13.10 -3.63 -25.50
C ALA A 486 12.74 -3.77 -24.03
N PHE A 487 11.48 -4.06 -23.71
CA PHE A 487 11.02 -4.32 -22.34
C PHE A 487 11.64 -5.58 -21.73
N GLU A 488 11.73 -6.67 -22.48
CA GLU A 488 12.35 -7.92 -22.03
C GLU A 488 13.81 -7.71 -21.62
N ARG A 489 14.59 -6.98 -22.42
CA ARG A 489 16.00 -6.68 -22.10
C ARG A 489 16.14 -5.90 -20.79
N GLN A 490 15.26 -4.96 -20.54
CA GLN A 490 15.29 -4.13 -19.32
C GLN A 490 14.87 -4.91 -18.08
N MET A 491 13.85 -5.74 -18.21
CA MET A 491 13.45 -6.63 -17.13
C MET A 491 14.56 -7.63 -16.80
N ALA A 492 15.23 -8.15 -17.84
CA ALA A 492 16.40 -9.01 -17.64
C ALA A 492 17.58 -8.28 -16.95
N GLY A 493 17.74 -6.97 -17.23
CA GLY A 493 18.74 -6.10 -16.61
C GLY A 493 18.40 -5.72 -15.15
N ARG A 494 17.21 -6.08 -14.63
CA ARG A 494 16.72 -5.76 -13.28
C ARG A 494 16.69 -4.26 -12.95
N ASN A 495 16.59 -3.40 -13.97
CA ASN A 495 16.65 -1.95 -13.76
C ASN A 495 15.33 -1.36 -13.25
N PHE A 496 14.25 -2.13 -13.33
CA PHE A 496 12.92 -1.65 -13.08
C PHE A 496 12.02 -2.80 -12.61
N GLU A 497 12.05 -3.07 -11.32
CA GLU A 497 11.37 -4.25 -10.77
C GLU A 497 10.13 -3.91 -9.93
N PHE A 498 10.13 -2.72 -9.29
CA PHE A 498 9.01 -2.30 -8.44
C PHE A 498 8.76 -0.79 -8.55
N VAL A 499 7.50 -0.38 -8.53
CA VAL A 499 7.06 1.01 -8.56
C VAL A 499 6.13 1.28 -7.39
N ALA A 500 6.36 2.39 -6.70
CA ALA A 500 5.42 2.96 -5.75
C ALA A 500 5.18 4.43 -6.10
N ALA A 501 3.92 4.86 -6.10
CA ALA A 501 3.59 6.25 -6.36
C ALA A 501 2.45 6.74 -5.48
N ASP A 502 2.57 7.99 -5.08
CA ASP A 502 1.60 8.72 -4.28
C ASP A 502 1.14 9.96 -5.02
N ILE A 503 -0.16 10.19 -5.03
CA ILE A 503 -0.76 11.45 -5.44
C ILE A 503 -1.40 12.07 -4.22
N PHE A 504 -1.11 13.33 -3.99
CA PHE A 504 -1.58 14.08 -2.83
C PHE A 504 -1.78 15.55 -3.20
N PHE A 505 -2.46 16.31 -2.36
CA PHE A 505 -2.66 17.73 -2.56
C PHE A 505 -1.83 18.52 -1.55
N ALA A 506 -1.04 19.47 -2.04
CA ALA A 506 -0.31 20.42 -1.23
C ALA A 506 -0.71 21.83 -1.65
N GLU A 507 -1.14 22.66 -0.71
CA GLU A 507 -1.60 24.04 -0.96
C GLU A 507 -2.71 24.15 -2.03
N GLY A 508 -3.52 23.10 -2.17
CA GLY A 508 -4.60 23.02 -3.16
C GLY A 508 -4.20 22.51 -4.54
N GLU A 509 -2.90 22.28 -4.78
CA GLU A 509 -2.38 21.79 -6.06
C GLU A 509 -2.07 20.28 -5.99
N PRO A 510 -2.43 19.51 -7.03
CA PRO A 510 -2.15 18.09 -7.05
C PRO A 510 -0.65 17.83 -7.30
N GLN A 511 -0.06 17.02 -6.43
CA GLN A 511 1.33 16.62 -6.46
C GLN A 511 1.46 15.13 -6.73
N ILE A 512 2.56 14.73 -7.33
CA ILE A 512 2.94 13.35 -7.54
C ILE A 512 4.33 13.08 -6.99
N ARG A 513 4.47 11.95 -6.30
CA ARG A 513 5.75 11.36 -5.95
C ARG A 513 5.75 9.91 -6.44
N ALA A 514 6.71 9.54 -7.27
CA ALA A 514 6.86 8.19 -7.76
C ALA A 514 8.30 7.70 -7.56
N ASN A 515 8.44 6.50 -7.05
CA ASN A 515 9.71 5.83 -6.84
C ASN A 515 9.73 4.54 -7.67
N MET A 516 10.79 4.34 -8.42
CA MET A 516 11.04 3.15 -9.21
C MET A 516 12.31 2.48 -8.69
N TYR A 517 12.24 1.19 -8.47
CA TYR A 517 13.29 0.43 -7.81
C TYR A 517 13.83 -0.69 -8.69
N SER A 518 15.16 -0.81 -8.68
CA SER A 518 15.84 -2.07 -8.95
C SER A 518 15.91 -2.82 -7.61
N LEU A 519 15.30 -3.98 -7.51
CA LEU A 519 15.30 -4.73 -6.27
C LEU A 519 16.65 -5.38 -5.99
N ASN A 520 17.42 -5.71 -7.03
CA ASN A 520 18.79 -6.27 -7.01
C ASN A 520 19.12 -7.09 -5.74
N MET A 521 18.20 -8.00 -5.38
CA MET A 521 18.26 -8.72 -4.11
C MET A 521 18.91 -10.08 -4.31
N GLU A 522 19.84 -10.44 -3.44
CA GLU A 522 20.44 -11.79 -3.41
C GLU A 522 19.41 -12.85 -3.03
N LYS A 523 18.44 -12.49 -2.18
CA LYS A 523 17.33 -13.35 -1.78
C LYS A 523 16.00 -12.65 -2.06
N LEU A 524 15.07 -13.36 -2.68
CA LEU A 524 13.69 -12.89 -2.83
C LEU A 524 13.01 -12.74 -1.47
N PRO A 525 12.10 -11.76 -1.31
CA PRO A 525 11.27 -11.66 -0.12
C PRO A 525 10.56 -12.99 0.18
N GLN A 526 10.66 -13.43 1.42
CA GLN A 526 10.11 -14.71 1.86
C GLN A 526 9.07 -14.50 2.95
N ALA A 527 8.09 -15.39 2.97
CA ALA A 527 7.17 -15.46 4.10
C ALA A 527 7.98 -15.63 5.40
N PRO A 528 7.52 -15.03 6.51
CA PRO A 528 8.19 -15.19 7.79
C PRO A 528 8.36 -16.70 8.09
N GLU A 529 9.62 -17.12 8.29
CA GLU A 529 9.90 -18.46 8.77
C GLU A 529 9.27 -18.62 10.16
N ARG A 530 8.80 -19.82 10.46
CA ARG A 530 8.42 -20.16 11.82
C ARG A 530 9.69 -20.05 12.68
N GLY A 531 9.78 -19.02 13.50
CA GLY A 531 10.74 -19.02 14.60
C GLY A 531 10.46 -20.25 15.47
N GLU A 532 11.46 -21.09 15.68
CA GLU A 532 11.40 -22.09 16.74
C GLU A 532 11.22 -21.33 18.05
N ASP A 533 10.09 -21.55 18.71
CA ASP A 533 9.71 -21.29 20.10
C ASP A 533 10.46 -20.18 20.90
N GLU A 534 10.77 -19.03 20.32
CA GLU A 534 11.07 -17.86 21.14
C GLU A 534 9.77 -17.23 21.62
N GLU A 535 9.48 -17.38 22.91
CA GLU A 535 8.45 -16.62 23.59
C GLU A 535 8.72 -15.11 23.40
N MET A 536 7.99 -14.49 22.48
CA MET A 536 8.09 -13.04 22.33
C MET A 536 7.39 -12.35 23.50
N THR A 537 8.14 -11.59 24.28
CA THR A 537 7.60 -10.77 25.35
C THR A 537 7.59 -9.31 24.94
N PHE A 538 6.42 -8.71 24.89
CA PHE A 538 6.28 -7.24 24.81
C PHE A 538 6.32 -6.64 26.21
N LYS A 539 7.22 -5.70 26.43
CA LYS A 539 7.19 -4.89 27.64
C LYS A 539 6.25 -3.72 27.45
N ILE A 540 5.05 -3.80 28.01
CA ILE A 540 4.11 -2.67 28.06
C ILE A 540 4.52 -1.71 29.19
N ASP A 541 5.02 -2.26 30.29
CA ASP A 541 5.67 -1.58 31.40
C ASP A 541 6.99 -2.30 31.68
N SER A 542 8.04 -1.58 32.08
CA SER A 542 9.34 -2.14 32.42
C SER A 542 9.31 -3.19 33.56
N THR A 543 8.19 -3.29 34.26
CA THR A 543 7.99 -4.15 35.43
C THR A 543 7.09 -5.36 35.18
N VAL A 544 6.27 -5.36 34.11
CA VAL A 544 5.33 -6.45 33.77
C VAL A 544 5.71 -7.05 32.42
N ALA A 545 6.07 -8.33 32.43
CA ALA A 545 6.30 -9.08 31.18
C ALA A 545 4.96 -9.52 30.60
N VAL A 546 4.70 -9.15 29.35
CA VAL A 546 3.46 -9.44 28.64
C VAL A 546 3.77 -10.40 27.51
N PRO A 547 3.28 -11.65 27.56
CA PRO A 547 3.54 -12.62 26.48
C PRO A 547 2.80 -12.23 25.20
N ALA A 548 3.42 -12.50 24.06
CA ALA A 548 2.84 -12.30 22.73
C ALA A 548 2.35 -13.60 22.08
N GLY A 549 2.50 -14.70 22.75
CA GLY A 549 2.14 -16.04 22.27
C GLY A 549 3.38 -16.83 21.79
N PRO A 550 3.18 -17.98 21.10
CA PRO A 550 1.88 -18.50 20.62
C PRO A 550 0.97 -18.99 21.76
N PHE A 551 -0.26 -18.52 21.78
CA PHE A 551 -1.28 -18.93 22.75
C PHE A 551 -2.06 -20.12 22.22
N GLU A 552 -2.11 -21.22 22.97
CA GLU A 552 -2.89 -22.39 22.60
C GLU A 552 -4.39 -22.10 22.71
N VAL A 553 -5.13 -22.44 21.68
CA VAL A 553 -6.59 -22.32 21.57
C VAL A 553 -7.17 -23.61 20.98
N LYS A 554 -8.45 -23.88 21.22
CA LYS A 554 -9.14 -25.04 20.64
C LYS A 554 -9.83 -24.66 19.34
N ASP A 555 -9.52 -25.38 18.28
CA ASP A 555 -10.34 -25.40 17.06
C ASP A 555 -11.43 -26.48 17.21
N VAL A 556 -12.63 -26.05 17.63
CA VAL A 556 -13.75 -26.96 17.84
C VAL A 556 -14.19 -27.65 16.56
N THR A 557 -14.05 -26.97 15.41
CA THR A 557 -14.44 -27.50 14.10
C THR A 557 -13.55 -28.67 13.67
N LYS A 558 -12.23 -28.51 13.87
CA LYS A 558 -11.23 -29.55 13.57
C LYS A 558 -10.98 -30.51 14.73
N LYS A 559 -11.57 -30.23 15.91
CA LYS A 559 -11.35 -30.99 17.15
C LYS A 559 -9.86 -31.12 17.51
N SER A 560 -9.09 -30.08 17.28
CA SER A 560 -7.64 -30.05 17.48
C SER A 560 -7.21 -28.81 18.25
N ALA A 561 -5.96 -28.78 18.71
CA ALA A 561 -5.31 -27.55 19.15
C ALA A 561 -5.09 -26.63 17.94
N ALA A 562 -4.99 -25.35 18.21
CA ALA A 562 -4.57 -24.29 17.29
C ALA A 562 -3.85 -23.22 18.11
N TYR A 563 -3.23 -22.25 17.48
CA TYR A 563 -2.44 -21.24 18.15
C TYR A 563 -2.74 -19.85 17.60
N LEU A 564 -2.79 -18.86 18.48
CA LEU A 564 -2.80 -17.43 18.11
C LEU A 564 -1.54 -16.79 18.66
N GLU A 565 -0.86 -15.99 17.85
CA GLU A 565 0.30 -15.19 18.26
C GLU A 565 0.25 -13.80 17.69
N GLN A 566 1.00 -12.89 18.29
CA GLN A 566 1.26 -11.57 17.71
C GLN A 566 2.68 -11.52 17.17
N LEU A 567 2.79 -11.16 15.89
CA LEU A 567 4.07 -11.00 15.19
C LEU A 567 4.76 -9.68 15.58
N PRO A 568 6.09 -9.54 15.36
CA PRO A 568 6.81 -8.29 15.65
C PRO A 568 6.25 -7.04 14.94
N ASN A 569 5.61 -7.23 13.79
CA ASN A 569 4.90 -6.17 13.05
C ASN A 569 3.47 -5.94 13.55
N MET A 570 3.13 -6.40 14.75
CA MET A 570 1.84 -6.31 15.44
C MET A 570 0.71 -7.15 14.84
N ARG A 571 0.88 -7.82 13.70
CA ARG A 571 -0.17 -8.66 13.11
C ARG A 571 -0.49 -9.84 14.00
N LEU A 572 -1.76 -10.28 13.98
CA LEU A 572 -2.19 -11.50 14.65
C LEU A 572 -2.17 -12.67 13.66
N ARG A 573 -1.44 -13.72 13.97
CA ARG A 573 -1.32 -14.95 13.19
C ARG A 573 -2.02 -16.10 13.90
N TYR A 574 -2.89 -16.81 13.18
CA TYR A 574 -3.53 -18.04 13.64
C TYR A 574 -2.90 -19.24 12.94
N MET A 575 -2.60 -20.28 13.69
CA MET A 575 -1.92 -21.46 13.21
C MET A 575 -2.71 -22.72 13.59
N ASP A 576 -2.58 -23.78 12.78
CA ASP A 576 -3.15 -25.09 13.09
C ASP A 576 -2.34 -25.85 14.16
N ALA A 577 -2.75 -27.09 14.44
CA ALA A 577 -2.09 -27.96 15.43
C ALA A 577 -0.61 -28.24 15.12
N ASN A 578 -0.20 -28.13 13.86
CA ASN A 578 1.19 -28.33 13.42
C ASN A 578 1.96 -26.99 13.37
N LYS A 579 1.43 -25.95 13.98
CA LYS A 579 1.96 -24.58 13.91
C LYS A 579 2.07 -24.02 12.46
N LYS A 580 1.34 -24.60 11.50
CA LYS A 580 1.26 -24.06 10.14
C LYS A 580 0.28 -22.88 10.13
N GLY A 581 0.72 -21.76 9.57
CA GLY A 581 -0.11 -20.57 9.41
C GLY A 581 -1.37 -20.84 8.61
N VAL A 582 -2.50 -20.42 9.14
CA VAL A 582 -3.82 -20.51 8.51
C VAL A 582 -4.23 -19.15 8.01
N TRP A 583 -4.09 -18.12 8.86
CA TRP A 583 -4.31 -16.73 8.48
C TRP A 583 -3.47 -15.79 9.35
N ALA A 584 -3.27 -14.56 8.86
CA ALA A 584 -2.73 -13.45 9.62
C ALA A 584 -3.48 -12.17 9.27
N ILE A 585 -4.02 -11.48 10.28
CA ILE A 585 -4.81 -10.26 10.11
C ILE A 585 -4.05 -9.02 10.57
N PRO A 586 -4.34 -7.83 10.02
CA PRO A 586 -3.79 -6.57 10.51
C PRO A 586 -4.22 -6.33 11.95
N PHE A 587 -3.25 -5.93 12.78
CA PHE A 587 -3.48 -5.43 14.13
C PHE A 587 -2.38 -4.41 14.44
N GLU A 588 -2.64 -3.41 15.28
CA GLU A 588 -1.77 -2.22 15.34
C GLU A 588 -1.15 -1.99 16.71
N THR A 589 -1.70 -2.63 17.73
CA THR A 589 -1.31 -2.39 19.12
C THR A 589 -0.92 -3.70 19.80
N PRO A 590 0.00 -3.70 20.78
CA PRO A 590 0.41 -4.93 21.44
C PRO A 590 -0.74 -5.56 22.23
N LEU A 591 -0.79 -6.90 22.26
CA LEU A 591 -1.67 -7.62 23.18
C LEU A 591 -1.24 -7.36 24.63
N CYS A 592 -2.21 -7.26 25.51
CA CYS A 592 -1.95 -7.12 26.95
C CYS A 592 -1.73 -8.47 27.66
N GLY A 593 -1.36 -9.50 26.95
CA GLY A 593 -1.05 -10.82 27.52
C GLY A 593 -1.85 -11.94 26.91
N TYR A 594 -2.73 -12.55 27.69
CA TYR A 594 -3.32 -13.85 27.39
C TYR A 594 -4.45 -13.79 26.35
N VAL A 595 -4.64 -14.94 25.66
CA VAL A 595 -5.78 -15.19 24.79
C VAL A 595 -6.65 -16.26 25.43
N GLU A 596 -7.87 -15.88 25.76
CA GLU A 596 -8.87 -16.79 26.35
C GLU A 596 -9.91 -17.17 25.29
N GLN A 597 -10.70 -18.22 25.56
CA GLN A 597 -11.77 -18.63 24.64
C GLN A 597 -13.14 -18.61 25.32
N THR A 598 -14.11 -18.06 24.63
CA THR A 598 -15.51 -18.00 25.08
C THR A 598 -16.46 -18.51 24.00
N ASP A 599 -17.57 -19.11 24.40
CA ASP A 599 -18.71 -19.40 23.54
C ASP A 599 -19.80 -18.35 23.83
N LEU A 600 -19.60 -17.15 23.26
CA LEU A 600 -20.50 -16.01 23.49
C LEU A 600 -21.96 -16.32 23.10
N TYR A 601 -22.13 -17.04 22.01
CA TYR A 601 -23.46 -17.32 21.44
C TYR A 601 -24.10 -18.63 21.93
N ALA A 602 -23.44 -19.38 22.82
CA ALA A 602 -23.91 -20.68 23.32
C ALA A 602 -24.22 -21.70 22.19
N ASN A 603 -23.47 -21.64 21.12
CA ASN A 603 -23.65 -22.49 19.94
C ASN A 603 -22.51 -23.51 19.73
N GLY A 604 -21.62 -23.64 20.70
CA GLY A 604 -20.46 -24.52 20.66
C GLY A 604 -19.27 -24.01 19.86
N ARG A 605 -19.37 -22.82 19.25
CA ARG A 605 -18.27 -22.20 18.52
C ARG A 605 -17.50 -21.25 19.44
N LEU A 606 -16.20 -21.51 19.58
CA LEU A 606 -15.35 -20.70 20.45
C LEU A 606 -14.81 -19.48 19.71
N GLN A 607 -14.78 -18.35 20.42
CA GLN A 607 -14.15 -17.10 20.00
C GLN A 607 -12.94 -16.85 20.89
N MET A 608 -11.90 -16.22 20.34
CA MET A 608 -10.68 -15.82 21.02
C MET A 608 -10.85 -14.42 21.60
N LEU A 609 -10.72 -14.32 22.93
CA LEU A 609 -10.83 -13.08 23.71
C LEU A 609 -9.44 -12.63 24.12
N PHE A 610 -9.09 -11.37 23.83
CA PHE A 610 -7.84 -10.75 24.26
C PHE A 610 -8.06 -9.25 24.53
N ALA A 611 -7.10 -8.62 25.22
CA ALA A 611 -7.10 -7.20 25.50
C ALA A 611 -5.92 -6.51 24.77
N SER A 612 -6.13 -5.27 24.39
CA SER A 612 -5.10 -4.38 23.90
C SER A 612 -5.48 -2.94 24.25
N GLU A 613 -4.56 -2.18 24.85
CA GLU A 613 -4.80 -0.85 25.37
C GLU A 613 -6.02 -0.81 26.34
N ASP A 614 -7.02 0.01 26.06
CA ASP A 614 -8.26 0.15 26.83
C ASP A 614 -9.43 -0.63 26.21
N LYS A 615 -9.15 -1.73 25.48
CA LYS A 615 -10.16 -2.46 24.71
C LYS A 615 -10.07 -3.96 24.89
N LEU A 616 -11.24 -4.60 24.95
CA LEU A 616 -11.39 -6.04 24.77
C LEU A 616 -11.75 -6.36 23.33
N TYR A 617 -11.10 -7.36 22.78
CA TYR A 617 -11.33 -7.86 21.42
C TYR A 617 -11.85 -9.29 21.48
N LEU A 618 -12.73 -9.63 20.56
CA LEU A 618 -13.23 -10.99 20.40
C LEU A 618 -13.18 -11.38 18.92
N LEU A 619 -12.35 -12.37 18.59
CA LEU A 619 -12.16 -12.91 17.25
C LEU A 619 -12.79 -14.29 17.14
N ASP A 620 -13.42 -14.56 15.99
CA ASP A 620 -13.75 -15.94 15.64
C ASP A 620 -12.52 -16.66 15.07
N ARG A 621 -12.65 -17.98 14.83
CA ARG A 621 -11.55 -18.78 14.31
C ARG A 621 -11.11 -18.42 12.87
N LEU A 622 -11.87 -17.54 12.18
CA LEU A 622 -11.55 -17.05 10.84
C LEU A 622 -10.91 -15.67 10.85
N GLY A 623 -10.57 -15.15 12.04
CA GLY A 623 -9.95 -13.83 12.18
C GLY A 623 -10.93 -12.66 12.06
N ARG A 624 -12.24 -12.88 12.22
CA ARG A 624 -13.25 -11.83 12.15
C ARG A 624 -13.62 -11.35 13.55
N PHE A 625 -13.69 -10.04 13.73
CA PHE A 625 -14.17 -9.47 14.98
C PHE A 625 -15.67 -9.73 15.18
N VAL A 626 -16.00 -10.17 16.38
CA VAL A 626 -17.38 -10.45 16.76
C VAL A 626 -18.15 -9.13 16.95
N LYS A 627 -19.43 -9.12 16.59
CA LYS A 627 -20.29 -7.96 16.73
C LYS A 627 -20.29 -7.45 18.19
N GLY A 628 -20.13 -6.15 18.36
CA GLY A 628 -20.03 -5.49 19.67
C GLY A 628 -18.59 -5.36 20.18
N TYR A 629 -17.61 -5.84 19.41
CA TYR A 629 -16.19 -5.68 19.73
C TYR A 629 -15.48 -4.85 18.66
N PRO A 630 -14.39 -4.12 19.04
CA PRO A 630 -13.83 -4.05 20.39
C PRO A 630 -14.73 -3.34 21.39
N ALA A 631 -14.78 -3.87 22.62
CA ALA A 631 -15.47 -3.26 23.74
C ALA A 631 -14.50 -2.36 24.51
N LYS A 632 -14.86 -1.09 24.71
CA LYS A 632 -14.01 -0.14 25.43
C LYS A 632 -14.12 -0.37 26.94
N LEU A 633 -12.96 -0.37 27.60
CA LEU A 633 -12.85 -0.47 29.06
C LEU A 633 -12.64 0.93 29.68
N PRO A 634 -13.01 1.10 30.97
CA PRO A 634 -12.79 2.37 31.67
C PRO A 634 -11.32 2.72 31.90
N LYS A 635 -10.44 1.70 31.98
CA LYS A 635 -9.03 1.85 32.30
C LYS A 635 -8.18 1.12 31.26
N LYS A 636 -6.94 1.57 31.09
CA LYS A 636 -5.96 0.89 30.24
C LYS A 636 -5.47 -0.40 30.89
N VAL A 637 -5.43 -1.46 30.12
CA VAL A 637 -5.00 -2.79 30.55
C VAL A 637 -3.51 -2.94 30.41
N VAL A 638 -2.85 -3.45 31.43
CA VAL A 638 -1.43 -3.81 31.43
C VAL A 638 -1.25 -5.32 31.22
N LEU A 639 -2.11 -6.14 31.87
CA LEU A 639 -2.04 -7.59 31.76
C LEU A 639 -3.45 -8.20 31.79
N GLY A 640 -3.72 -9.12 30.89
CA GLY A 640 -5.00 -9.83 30.79
C GLY A 640 -5.42 -10.08 29.34
N PRO A 641 -6.61 -10.62 29.13
CA PRO A 641 -7.64 -10.99 30.10
C PRO A 641 -7.41 -12.36 30.71
N ARG A 642 -8.05 -12.62 31.83
CA ARG A 642 -8.33 -13.98 32.34
C ARG A 642 -9.83 -14.20 32.42
N LEU A 643 -10.30 -15.28 31.81
CA LEU A 643 -11.72 -15.59 31.72
C LEU A 643 -12.16 -16.57 32.76
N LEU A 644 -13.18 -16.20 33.52
CA LEU A 644 -13.85 -17.08 34.45
C LEU A 644 -15.27 -17.40 34.00
N ARG A 645 -15.68 -18.64 34.24
CA ARG A 645 -17.01 -19.14 33.88
C ARG A 645 -17.87 -19.35 35.11
N ASN A 646 -19.14 -18.97 35.03
CA ASN A 646 -20.16 -19.20 36.05
C ASN A 646 -19.79 -18.65 37.45
N VAL A 647 -19.35 -17.40 37.49
CA VAL A 647 -19.06 -16.70 38.73
C VAL A 647 -20.22 -15.78 39.08
N ASN A 648 -20.79 -15.91 40.28
CA ASN A 648 -21.88 -15.07 40.78
C ASN A 648 -23.08 -14.91 39.81
N GLY A 649 -23.48 -16.02 39.16
CA GLY A 649 -24.58 -16.01 38.19
C GLY A 649 -24.24 -15.41 36.82
N ILE A 650 -23.02 -14.90 36.65
CA ILE A 650 -22.54 -14.35 35.40
C ILE A 650 -21.84 -15.47 34.63
N ARG A 651 -22.26 -15.69 33.39
CA ARG A 651 -21.73 -16.76 32.54
C ARG A 651 -20.22 -16.63 32.27
N TYR A 652 -19.76 -15.40 32.04
CA TYR A 652 -18.35 -15.05 31.84
C TYR A 652 -17.99 -13.78 32.54
N SER A 653 -16.96 -13.82 33.36
CA SER A 653 -16.33 -12.66 33.99
C SER A 653 -14.90 -12.54 33.53
N ILE A 654 -14.47 -11.35 33.10
CA ILE A 654 -13.18 -11.04 32.56
C ILE A 654 -12.38 -10.24 33.54
N LEU A 655 -11.21 -10.75 33.91
CA LEU A 655 -10.31 -10.14 34.89
C LEU A 655 -9.13 -9.50 34.14
N VAL A 656 -8.78 -8.28 34.49
CA VAL A 656 -7.62 -7.57 33.94
C VAL A 656 -6.87 -6.80 35.03
N LEU A 657 -5.54 -6.66 34.83
CA LEU A 657 -4.69 -5.74 35.59
C LEU A 657 -4.60 -4.42 34.84
N ASN A 658 -4.90 -3.32 35.49
CA ASN A 658 -4.89 -1.98 34.90
C ASN A 658 -3.56 -1.25 35.16
N GLU A 659 -3.32 -0.16 34.41
CA GLU A 659 -2.13 0.70 34.57
C GLU A 659 -2.01 1.35 35.95
N ASP A 660 -3.12 1.54 36.68
CA ASP A 660 -3.13 2.06 38.02
C ASP A 660 -2.92 0.98 39.10
N ASN A 661 -2.42 -0.20 38.71
CA ASN A 661 -2.20 -1.36 39.60
C ASN A 661 -3.45 -1.91 40.25
N THR A 662 -4.63 -1.61 39.71
CA THR A 662 -5.90 -2.23 40.16
C THR A 662 -6.24 -3.43 39.30
N ILE A 663 -6.93 -4.43 39.87
CA ILE A 663 -7.46 -5.57 39.14
C ILE A 663 -8.97 -5.41 39.08
N SER A 664 -9.51 -5.31 37.89
CA SER A 664 -10.94 -5.05 37.64
C SER A 664 -11.63 -6.22 36.96
N TRP A 665 -12.92 -6.31 37.10
CA TRP A 665 -13.78 -7.31 36.47
C TRP A 665 -14.77 -6.69 35.53
N TYR A 666 -14.84 -7.29 34.36
CA TYR A 666 -15.79 -6.88 33.34
C TYR A 666 -16.63 -8.06 32.88
N ASP A 667 -17.84 -7.79 32.46
CA ASP A 667 -18.61 -8.73 31.65
C ASP A 667 -18.10 -8.79 30.20
N VAL A 668 -18.68 -9.67 29.40
CA VAL A 668 -18.29 -9.79 27.98
C VAL A 668 -18.60 -8.55 27.16
N SER A 669 -19.40 -7.61 27.63
CA SER A 669 -19.66 -6.33 26.97
C SER A 669 -18.68 -5.22 27.36
N GLY A 670 -17.71 -5.52 28.23
CA GLY A 670 -16.74 -4.56 28.74
C GLY A 670 -17.27 -3.67 29.88
N LYS A 671 -18.45 -4.00 30.43
CA LYS A 671 -19.01 -3.28 31.59
C LYS A 671 -18.51 -3.86 32.90
N PRO A 672 -18.24 -3.04 33.90
CA PRO A 672 -17.90 -3.53 35.25
C PRO A 672 -18.97 -4.50 35.77
N VAL A 673 -18.53 -5.60 36.36
CA VAL A 673 -19.44 -6.59 36.97
C VAL A 673 -20.10 -5.98 38.16
N GLN A 674 -21.43 -5.97 38.20
CA GLN A 674 -22.20 -5.41 39.30
C GLN A 674 -21.93 -6.14 40.63
N GLY A 675 -21.66 -5.39 41.69
CA GLY A 675 -21.37 -5.93 43.00
C GLY A 675 -19.93 -6.41 43.20
N SER A 676 -19.04 -6.27 42.21
CA SER A 676 -17.60 -6.49 42.37
C SER A 676 -16.89 -5.18 42.76
N THR A 677 -15.81 -5.30 43.49
CA THR A 677 -14.93 -4.20 43.88
C THR A 677 -13.55 -4.46 43.23
N ASP A 678 -12.92 -3.45 42.68
CA ASP A 678 -11.56 -3.58 42.16
C ASP A 678 -10.62 -4.04 43.28
N ILE A 679 -9.78 -5.01 43.02
CA ILE A 679 -8.71 -5.40 43.95
C ILE A 679 -7.64 -4.32 43.87
N VAL A 680 -7.38 -3.68 45.00
CA VAL A 680 -6.27 -2.75 45.19
C VAL A 680 -5.20 -3.47 46.02
N ALA A 681 -4.09 -3.80 45.36
CA ALA A 681 -2.98 -4.47 46.04
C ALA A 681 -2.09 -3.44 46.75
N PRO A 682 -1.56 -3.80 47.97
CA PRO A 682 -0.66 -2.91 48.71
C PRO A 682 0.74 -2.82 48.11
N GLU A 683 1.06 -3.63 47.10
CA GLU A 683 2.31 -3.73 46.41
C GLU A 683 2.08 -3.74 44.90
N PHE A 684 3.10 -3.41 44.14
CA PHE A 684 3.03 -3.46 42.67
C PHE A 684 2.85 -4.91 42.19
N VAL A 685 1.79 -5.15 41.39
CA VAL A 685 1.41 -6.49 40.95
C VAL A 685 1.95 -6.75 39.58
N LYS A 686 2.52 -7.93 39.36
CA LYS A 686 3.09 -8.37 38.08
C LYS A 686 2.35 -9.52 37.41
N GLU A 687 1.38 -10.10 38.12
CA GLU A 687 0.66 -11.31 37.72
C GLU A 687 -0.83 -11.15 38.00
N LEU A 688 -1.68 -11.79 37.21
CA LEU A 688 -3.11 -11.87 37.48
C LEU A 688 -3.37 -12.85 38.65
N PRO A 689 -4.39 -12.60 39.50
CA PRO A 689 -4.71 -13.51 40.61
C PRO A 689 -5.18 -14.87 40.10
N GLU A 690 -4.80 -15.89 40.85
CA GLU A 690 -5.24 -17.26 40.63
C GLU A 690 -6.63 -17.46 41.28
N PHE A 691 -7.47 -18.27 40.65
CA PHE A 691 -8.76 -18.61 41.19
C PHE A 691 -8.67 -19.89 42.04
N LEU A 692 -9.02 -19.79 43.30
CA LEU A 692 -8.97 -20.88 44.28
C LEU A 692 -10.36 -21.27 44.75
N LYS A 693 -10.70 -22.55 44.72
CA LYS A 693 -11.94 -23.09 45.23
C LYS A 693 -11.62 -24.02 46.42
N LEU A 694 -12.11 -23.68 47.60
CA LEU A 694 -11.87 -24.41 48.84
C LEU A 694 -13.17 -24.61 49.60
N GLY A 695 -13.55 -25.88 49.84
CA GLY A 695 -14.73 -26.23 50.68
C GLY A 695 -16.03 -25.56 50.26
N GLY A 696 -16.25 -25.33 48.98
CA GLY A 696 -17.42 -24.61 48.47
C GLY A 696 -17.24 -23.10 48.36
N ASN A 697 -16.30 -22.51 49.09
CA ASN A 697 -15.96 -21.08 49.00
C ASN A 697 -14.99 -20.82 47.84
N ARG A 698 -15.01 -19.58 47.34
CA ARG A 698 -14.20 -19.14 46.18
C ARG A 698 -13.38 -17.93 46.58
N TYR A 699 -12.09 -17.95 46.20
CA TYR A 699 -11.13 -16.91 46.57
C TYR A 699 -10.25 -16.56 45.38
N TRP A 700 -9.70 -15.33 45.45
CA TRP A 700 -8.62 -14.89 44.62
C TRP A 700 -7.30 -14.94 45.39
N VAL A 701 -6.30 -15.59 44.83
CA VAL A 701 -4.94 -15.65 45.36
C VAL A 701 -4.06 -14.76 44.52
N LEU A 702 -3.55 -13.68 45.07
CA LEU A 702 -2.67 -12.74 44.41
C LEU A 702 -1.25 -12.88 44.96
N ARG A 703 -0.30 -13.23 44.11
CA ARG A 703 1.10 -13.37 44.50
C ARG A 703 1.83 -12.04 44.27
N ALA A 704 1.78 -11.16 45.30
CA ALA A 704 2.53 -9.91 45.31
C ALA A 704 4.04 -10.16 45.53
N PRO A 705 4.93 -9.21 45.22
CA PRO A 705 6.39 -9.40 45.35
C PRO A 705 6.86 -9.92 46.72
N SER A 706 6.30 -9.43 47.82
CA SER A 706 6.75 -9.80 49.17
C SER A 706 5.83 -10.79 49.86
N GLN A 707 4.63 -11.06 49.39
CA GLN A 707 3.61 -11.86 50.08
C GLN A 707 2.52 -12.41 49.15
N LEU A 708 1.83 -13.44 49.61
CA LEU A 708 0.59 -13.89 49.02
C LEU A 708 -0.58 -13.17 49.69
N LEU A 709 -1.51 -12.68 48.91
CA LEU A 709 -2.73 -12.00 49.34
C LEU A 709 -3.96 -12.82 48.95
N LEU A 710 -4.93 -12.91 49.85
CA LEU A 710 -6.20 -13.61 49.61
C LEU A 710 -7.33 -12.58 49.55
N TYR A 711 -8.20 -12.73 48.55
CA TYR A 711 -9.40 -11.91 48.39
C TYR A 711 -10.63 -12.80 48.20
N THR A 712 -11.76 -12.33 48.69
CA THR A 712 -13.05 -12.95 48.42
C THR A 712 -13.40 -12.77 46.92
N ILE A 713 -14.42 -13.49 46.47
CA ILE A 713 -14.82 -13.44 45.06
C ILE A 713 -15.32 -12.05 44.61
N ASP A 714 -15.82 -11.24 45.53
CA ASP A 714 -16.26 -9.87 45.30
C ASP A 714 -15.15 -8.81 45.48
N GLY A 715 -13.89 -9.23 45.68
CA GLY A 715 -12.72 -8.37 45.73
C GLY A 715 -12.33 -7.85 47.10
N LYS A 716 -12.97 -8.28 48.18
CA LYS A 716 -12.59 -7.88 49.54
C LYS A 716 -11.39 -8.65 49.99
N ARG A 717 -10.42 -7.95 50.56
CA ARG A 717 -9.23 -8.57 51.13
C ARG A 717 -9.56 -9.38 52.37
N VAL A 718 -9.05 -10.60 52.44
CA VAL A 718 -9.10 -11.45 53.61
C VAL A 718 -7.82 -11.26 54.41
N GLU A 719 -7.92 -10.75 55.62
CA GLU A 719 -6.76 -10.39 56.45
C GLU A 719 -6.59 -11.32 57.65
N MET A 720 -5.35 -11.57 58.05
CA MET A 720 -5.03 -12.18 59.34
C MET A 720 -5.19 -11.18 60.46
N ALA A 721 -5.67 -11.63 61.62
CA ALA A 721 -5.80 -10.79 62.83
C ALA A 721 -4.43 -10.25 63.29
N ASP A 722 -3.38 -11.05 63.17
CA ASP A 722 -2.00 -10.63 63.41
C ASP A 722 -1.40 -9.98 62.13
N LYS A 723 -1.48 -8.65 62.04
CA LYS A 723 -0.97 -7.85 60.92
C LYS A 723 0.55 -7.94 60.68
N LYS A 724 1.32 -8.49 61.65
CA LYS A 724 2.75 -8.72 61.51
C LYS A 724 3.06 -9.98 60.72
N LYS A 725 2.11 -10.88 60.59
CA LYS A 725 2.29 -12.12 59.82
C LYS A 725 1.91 -11.90 58.35
N LYS A 726 2.79 -12.28 57.49
CA LYS A 726 2.56 -12.27 56.04
C LYS A 726 2.66 -13.68 55.52
N ILE A 727 1.79 -14.05 54.58
CA ILE A 727 1.86 -15.34 53.91
C ILE A 727 3.01 -15.27 52.90
N ASP A 728 3.85 -16.31 52.88
CA ASP A 728 4.94 -16.43 51.95
C ASP A 728 4.39 -16.46 50.49
N ARG A 729 5.03 -15.74 49.58
CA ARG A 729 4.60 -15.66 48.16
C ARG A 729 4.45 -17.04 47.53
N SER A 730 5.33 -17.98 47.87
CA SER A 730 5.36 -19.33 47.33
C SER A 730 4.42 -20.29 48.05
N SER A 731 3.68 -19.83 49.06
CA SER A 731 2.78 -20.70 49.86
C SER A 731 1.69 -21.31 48.98
N ASP A 732 1.48 -22.62 49.18
CA ASP A 732 0.22 -23.24 48.84
C ASP A 732 -0.85 -22.89 49.85
N VAL A 733 -2.08 -22.68 49.39
CA VAL A 733 -3.24 -22.44 50.24
C VAL A 733 -4.12 -23.69 50.15
N THR A 734 -4.20 -24.45 51.24
CA THR A 734 -4.98 -25.69 51.26
C THR A 734 -5.99 -25.68 52.41
N LEU A 735 -7.10 -26.43 52.25
CA LEU A 735 -8.13 -26.55 53.27
C LEU A 735 -7.79 -27.67 54.23
N LEU A 736 -7.82 -27.36 55.53
CA LEU A 736 -7.67 -28.34 56.57
C LEU A 736 -9.03 -29.01 56.92
N PRO A 737 -9.03 -30.18 57.58
CA PRO A 737 -10.28 -30.87 57.97
C PRO A 737 -11.19 -30.08 58.89
N ASP A 738 -10.63 -29.14 59.66
CA ASP A 738 -11.36 -28.24 60.58
C ASP A 738 -11.96 -27.02 59.86
N GLY A 739 -11.84 -26.93 58.55
CA GLY A 739 -12.37 -25.83 57.76
C GLY A 739 -11.48 -24.60 57.71
N ASN A 740 -10.32 -24.59 58.37
CA ASN A 740 -9.33 -23.52 58.33
C ASN A 740 -8.41 -23.68 57.11
N LEU A 741 -7.72 -22.60 56.71
CA LEU A 741 -6.71 -22.65 55.66
C LEU A 741 -5.33 -22.95 56.23
N LYS A 742 -4.60 -23.86 55.61
CA LYS A 742 -3.18 -24.06 55.86
C LYS A 742 -2.40 -23.14 54.93
N VAL A 743 -1.54 -22.32 55.46
CA VAL A 743 -0.64 -21.40 54.77
C VAL A 743 0.75 -21.41 55.41
N LYS A 744 1.79 -21.18 54.59
CA LYS A 744 3.15 -20.95 55.05
C LYS A 744 3.38 -19.44 55.12
N CYS A 745 3.87 -18.95 56.27
CA CYS A 745 4.20 -17.53 56.43
C CYS A 745 5.67 -17.25 56.11
N THR A 746 6.00 -15.97 55.96
CA THR A 746 7.36 -15.49 55.60
C THR A 746 8.41 -15.80 56.69
N ASP A 747 7.99 -16.21 57.90
CA ASP A 747 8.87 -16.75 58.94
C ASP A 747 9.25 -18.24 58.74
N GLY A 748 8.86 -18.81 57.62
CA GLY A 748 9.13 -20.20 57.22
C GLY A 748 8.25 -21.24 57.89
N LYS A 749 7.29 -20.84 58.73
CA LYS A 749 6.41 -21.74 59.50
C LYS A 749 5.03 -21.87 58.87
N GLU A 750 4.40 -23.03 59.09
CA GLU A 750 3.03 -23.31 58.66
C GLU A 750 2.02 -22.92 59.74
N TYR A 751 0.90 -22.38 59.29
CA TYR A 751 -0.21 -21.94 60.16
C TYR A 751 -1.55 -22.44 59.65
N SER A 752 -2.41 -22.78 60.60
CA SER A 752 -3.86 -22.90 60.40
C SER A 752 -4.48 -21.51 60.57
N TRP A 753 -5.19 -21.06 59.51
CA TRP A 753 -5.80 -19.73 59.45
C TRP A 753 -7.33 -19.82 59.35
N ASN A 754 -8.02 -19.32 60.35
CA ASN A 754 -9.47 -19.20 60.32
C ASN A 754 -9.87 -17.91 59.59
N ILE A 755 -10.47 -18.04 58.43
CA ILE A 755 -10.79 -16.91 57.54
C ILE A 755 -11.86 -16.01 58.17
N ALA A 756 -12.86 -16.59 58.87
CA ALA A 756 -13.97 -15.84 59.44
C ALA A 756 -13.55 -14.92 60.62
N THR A 757 -12.58 -15.36 61.38
CA THR A 757 -12.09 -14.63 62.56
C THR A 757 -10.74 -13.96 62.37
N GLY A 758 -10.05 -14.27 61.28
CA GLY A 758 -8.66 -13.84 61.03
C GLY A 758 -7.61 -14.51 61.92
N LYS A 759 -8.02 -15.35 62.91
CA LYS A 759 -7.09 -15.97 63.86
C LYS A 759 -6.22 -17.02 63.19
N ILE A 760 -4.94 -17.05 63.60
CA ILE A 760 -3.94 -18.02 63.16
C ILE A 760 -3.42 -18.84 64.30
N LYS A 761 -3.14 -20.11 64.04
CA LYS A 761 -2.51 -21.05 64.99
C LYS A 761 -1.36 -21.75 64.28
N LYS A 762 -0.19 -21.79 64.91
CA LYS A 762 0.96 -22.50 64.36
C LYS A 762 0.65 -24.01 64.30
N LEU A 763 0.94 -24.62 63.14
CA LEU A 763 0.83 -26.06 62.91
C LEU A 763 2.08 -26.81 63.37
#